data_9bdf98b41a79eb85892f8214cd52a318
#
_entry.id   9bdf98b41a79eb85892f8214cd52a318
#
_cell.length_a   1.000
_cell.length_b   1.000
_cell.length_c   1.000
_cell.angle_alpha   90.00
_cell.angle_beta   90.00
_cell.angle_gamma   90.00
#
_symmetry.space_group_name_H-M   'P 1'
#
loop_
_entity.id
_entity.type
_entity.pdbx_description
1 polymer ?
#
loop_
_entity_poly.entity_id
_entity_poly.type
_entity_poly.pdbx_seq_one_letter_code
_entity_poly.pdbx_strand_id
1 'polypeptide(L)'
;MPDSKISELPPAAALQDTDVSPIVQGVGSGTETRRATFGQIRSIITADRPLYVRDFGAAGDGTTDDTLAIQTAMNNAAAAGGGVVTLGPRRYLVDSADLIIPPNVTLRGAADPGGFRVDNDYTSIPYAIVLNPLRTIRLRRNAALEGVAILRKGLVAPSNVREALNCVAAFSGTAVSIGDGTTGGSPTNATDASVRSLLIIGFTWGIYSNGSSRTRVLDVVGDCTNGLYLGRSYDIAHNERINWHPLATTGRGFSNTTYAVTGCAANPSGLVRLAVSSAHELRAGDVVVISGVGGVAGANGRFTIAAVPNSTTLDLAASAFSGTYTSGGSVNPTLNHRRGKGFWIYDADMPNFVNCFEFGHDVGWHLDDECHSAQIVNCGLDGIVVDPATIGVQITGLANRNKWYGGFWSSKGRALVVNVQASDQNTIAGVMLPAGSGRSLELQDGGLVLMGCDIYGTVHLLDNADSLQIVGCDLKNAGFTGESAGALQKLQVSSSRMPSSVGINRSIGGQAELAAISAAGAIETRLSARSDGIVAVHRRSSSAGAMLRLHGSGDTAAAAVSVAGTDVFLGGDQTLNPNAAFNFGGAGMTLPMTLRTRRLSAAPAANDRLFNLEVNGNNSSAAEVTFGRIGAVAETVTAGAEAGAIVVETRSGGALTERMRIASNGAMTLAGSLSLTGSMTLAADPASAMQAATRNYVDNSFTQRAMPMVMLSAATPLIFATHNARMLVANPGATLSIDWSATGNGFSCMVLNRSGTDLALPLTGFTAAIGNPDGFTKIRSGGIASLIVLSPDGGTTRLCQLTGAGAS
;
A
#
# COMPACT_ATOMS: atom_id res chain seq x y z
N MET A 1 75.06 -8.29 3.71
CA MET A 1 74.13 -9.34 3.38
C MET A 1 74.22 -9.52 1.88
N PRO A 2 74.19 -10.72 1.32
CA PRO A 2 74.13 -10.89 -0.11
C PRO A 2 72.83 -10.27 -0.65
N ASP A 3 72.89 -9.61 -1.81
CA ASP A 3 71.77 -9.01 -2.50
C ASP A 3 70.81 -10.12 -2.98
N SER A 4 69.86 -10.52 -2.14
CA SER A 4 68.78 -11.46 -2.52
C SER A 4 67.83 -10.77 -3.43
N LYS A 5 67.43 -11.36 -4.56
CA LYS A 5 66.35 -10.87 -5.39
C LYS A 5 65.04 -10.90 -4.61
N ILE A 6 64.15 -9.96 -4.83
CA ILE A 6 62.83 -9.92 -4.16
C ILE A 6 62.09 -11.24 -4.31
N SER A 7 62.25 -11.93 -5.44
CA SER A 7 61.63 -13.24 -5.72
C SER A 7 62.22 -14.41 -4.90
N GLU A 8 63.34 -14.21 -4.20
CA GLU A 8 64.04 -15.22 -3.39
C GLU A 8 63.76 -15.04 -1.88
N LEU A 9 63.01 -13.99 -1.51
CA LEU A 9 62.61 -13.76 -0.13
C LEU A 9 61.54 -14.76 0.28
N PRO A 10 61.54 -15.28 1.50
CA PRO A 10 60.45 -16.09 2.00
C PRO A 10 59.14 -15.29 1.98
N PRO A 11 58.02 -15.97 1.72
CA PRO A 11 56.71 -15.32 1.80
C PRO A 11 56.52 -14.66 3.16
N ALA A 12 56.04 -13.43 3.16
CA ALA A 12 55.66 -12.76 4.39
C ALA A 12 54.56 -13.57 5.10
N ALA A 13 54.61 -13.64 6.41
CA ALA A 13 53.53 -14.16 7.24
C ALA A 13 52.26 -13.26 7.02
N ALA A 14 51.52 -12.86 7.99
CA ALA A 14 50.49 -11.83 7.80
C ALA A 14 51.13 -10.44 7.83
N LEU A 15 50.77 -9.57 6.84
CA LEU A 15 51.20 -8.19 6.86
C LEU A 15 50.58 -7.45 8.03
N GLN A 16 51.36 -6.66 8.75
CA GLN A 16 50.97 -5.82 9.87
C GLN A 16 50.98 -4.36 9.46
N ASP A 17 50.18 -3.52 10.13
CA ASP A 17 50.15 -2.06 9.86
C ASP A 17 51.47 -1.36 10.10
N THR A 18 52.36 -1.95 10.90
CA THR A 18 53.72 -1.47 11.16
C THR A 18 54.75 -1.88 10.11
N ASP A 19 54.43 -2.87 9.27
CA ASP A 19 55.31 -3.27 8.16
C ASP A 19 55.46 -2.13 7.16
N VAL A 20 56.56 -2.10 6.47
CA VAL A 20 56.90 -0.95 5.63
C VAL A 20 57.18 -1.34 4.19
N SER A 21 56.85 -0.47 3.29
CA SER A 21 57.12 -0.56 1.86
C SER A 21 57.85 0.72 1.39
N PRO A 22 58.83 0.62 0.48
CA PRO A 22 59.37 1.80 -0.17
C PRO A 22 58.35 2.40 -1.13
N ILE A 23 58.18 3.71 -1.10
CA ILE A 23 57.34 4.46 -2.04
C ILE A 23 58.17 5.59 -2.65
N VAL A 24 57.88 5.97 -3.89
CA VAL A 24 58.43 7.17 -4.50
C VAL A 24 57.45 8.31 -4.31
N GLN A 25 57.88 9.35 -3.61
CA GLN A 25 57.04 10.50 -3.32
C GLN A 25 57.62 11.76 -3.98
N GLY A 26 56.75 12.55 -4.64
CA GLY A 26 57.12 13.86 -5.15
C GLY A 26 57.38 14.84 -4.00
N VAL A 27 58.54 15.47 -3.96
CA VAL A 27 58.89 16.46 -2.94
C VAL A 27 59.48 17.70 -3.67
N GLY A 28 58.73 18.78 -3.66
CA GLY A 28 59.08 19.99 -4.42
C GLY A 28 59.17 19.71 -5.92
N SER A 29 60.34 19.99 -6.53
CA SER A 29 60.59 19.74 -7.95
C SER A 29 61.20 18.35 -8.23
N GLY A 30 61.37 17.47 -7.25
CA GLY A 30 61.99 16.15 -7.36
C GLY A 30 61.16 15.01 -6.85
N THR A 31 61.69 13.82 -6.93
CA THR A 31 61.14 12.59 -6.35
C THR A 31 62.11 12.00 -5.35
N GLU A 32 61.62 11.53 -4.22
CA GLU A 32 62.43 10.83 -3.20
C GLU A 32 61.81 9.49 -2.90
N THR A 33 62.67 8.52 -2.64
CA THR A 33 62.20 7.22 -2.10
C THR A 33 62.03 7.35 -0.60
N ARG A 34 60.84 7.13 -0.13
CA ARG A 34 60.49 7.21 1.28
C ARG A 34 59.90 5.87 1.76
N ARG A 35 59.88 5.69 3.06
CA ARG A 35 59.27 4.55 3.71
C ARG A 35 57.81 4.91 4.08
N ALA A 36 56.88 4.15 3.61
CA ALA A 36 55.48 4.18 4.11
C ALA A 36 55.17 2.91 4.86
N THR A 37 54.46 3.02 5.98
CA THR A 37 53.91 1.85 6.64
C THR A 37 52.70 1.33 5.86
N PHE A 38 52.41 0.03 5.96
CA PHE A 38 51.19 -0.53 5.39
C PHE A 38 49.96 0.10 6.01
N GLY A 39 50.01 0.55 7.28
CA GLY A 39 48.96 1.37 7.91
C GLY A 39 48.73 2.70 7.18
N GLN A 40 49.79 3.43 6.80
CA GLN A 40 49.68 4.65 6.01
C GLN A 40 49.15 4.40 4.59
N ILE A 41 49.62 3.36 3.92
CA ILE A 41 49.11 2.96 2.60
C ILE A 41 47.64 2.57 2.71
N ARG A 42 47.25 1.79 3.70
CA ARG A 42 45.87 1.41 3.95
C ARG A 42 45.01 2.62 4.19
N SER A 43 45.41 3.59 5.02
CA SER A 43 44.65 4.77 5.32
C SER A 43 44.34 5.60 4.07
N ILE A 44 45.30 5.73 3.13
CA ILE A 44 45.08 6.42 1.86
C ILE A 44 44.08 5.65 0.96
N ILE A 45 44.27 4.34 0.84
CA ILE A 45 43.41 3.48 0.00
C ILE A 45 41.99 3.40 0.56
N THR A 46 41.84 3.52 1.88
CA THR A 46 40.55 3.36 2.55
C THR A 46 39.90 4.69 2.94
N ALA A 47 40.55 5.84 2.71
CA ALA A 47 40.11 7.14 3.22
C ALA A 47 38.66 7.49 2.88
N ASP A 48 38.23 7.17 1.65
CA ASP A 48 36.89 7.53 1.15
C ASP A 48 36.03 6.29 0.78
N ARG A 49 36.47 5.10 1.18
CA ARG A 49 35.64 3.89 0.98
C ARG A 49 34.70 3.65 2.14
N PRO A 50 33.57 2.97 1.91
CA PRO A 50 32.73 2.46 2.98
C PRO A 50 33.56 1.62 3.97
N LEU A 51 33.30 1.76 5.26
CA LEU A 51 33.94 0.94 6.29
C LEU A 51 33.40 -0.50 6.21
N TYR A 52 34.26 -1.49 6.14
CA TYR A 52 33.86 -2.89 6.17
C TYR A 52 34.01 -3.42 7.59
N VAL A 53 33.00 -4.08 8.12
CA VAL A 53 33.04 -4.66 9.48
C VAL A 53 34.20 -5.64 9.68
N ARG A 54 34.66 -6.26 8.61
CA ARG A 54 35.85 -7.16 8.64
C ARG A 54 37.15 -6.44 8.93
N ASP A 55 37.26 -5.17 8.56
CA ASP A 55 38.44 -4.35 8.88
C ASP A 55 38.53 -4.08 10.40
N PHE A 56 37.46 -4.34 11.12
CA PHE A 56 37.33 -4.22 12.58
C PHE A 56 37.31 -5.57 13.29
N GLY A 57 37.63 -6.65 12.58
CA GLY A 57 37.78 -7.99 13.15
C GLY A 57 36.54 -8.87 13.08
N ALA A 58 35.49 -8.49 12.38
CA ALA A 58 34.35 -9.36 12.21
C ALA A 58 34.69 -10.62 11.42
N ALA A 59 34.41 -11.80 11.96
CA ALA A 59 34.65 -13.09 11.35
C ALA A 59 33.65 -13.39 10.22
N GLY A 60 32.38 -13.15 10.47
CA GLY A 60 31.30 -13.40 9.53
C GLY A 60 31.12 -14.87 9.20
N ASP A 61 31.35 -15.76 10.16
CA ASP A 61 31.24 -17.23 10.04
C ASP A 61 29.89 -17.75 10.59
N GLY A 62 29.08 -16.89 11.14
CA GLY A 62 27.76 -17.20 11.73
C GLY A 62 27.83 -17.82 13.13
N THR A 63 29.02 -17.97 13.69
CA THR A 63 29.26 -18.63 14.99
C THR A 63 30.08 -17.79 15.96
N THR A 64 31.06 -17.07 15.49
CA THR A 64 31.84 -16.08 16.25
C THR A 64 31.00 -14.84 16.49
N ASP A 65 30.97 -14.33 17.70
CA ASP A 65 30.25 -13.09 18.02
C ASP A 65 30.91 -11.86 17.40
N ASP A 66 30.31 -11.31 16.41
CA ASP A 66 30.76 -10.15 15.65
C ASP A 66 30.24 -8.80 16.21
N THR A 67 29.49 -8.83 17.32
CA THR A 67 28.81 -7.65 17.87
C THR A 67 29.75 -6.47 18.07
N LEU A 68 30.89 -6.71 18.72
CA LEU A 68 31.86 -5.64 19.04
C LEU A 68 32.50 -5.07 17.77
N ALA A 69 32.84 -5.93 16.82
CA ALA A 69 33.47 -5.53 15.56
C ALA A 69 32.52 -4.65 14.72
N ILE A 70 31.26 -5.07 14.58
CA ILE A 70 30.24 -4.32 13.87
C ILE A 70 29.98 -2.97 14.56
N GLN A 71 29.82 -2.99 15.90
CA GLN A 71 29.58 -1.76 16.65
C GLN A 71 30.75 -0.79 16.57
N THR A 72 31.99 -1.31 16.61
CA THR A 72 33.19 -0.49 16.48
C THR A 72 33.28 0.17 15.11
N ALA A 73 32.96 -0.55 14.03
CA ALA A 73 32.91 0.01 12.67
C ALA A 73 31.90 1.16 12.60
N MET A 74 30.69 0.96 13.18
CA MET A 74 29.65 1.99 13.20
C MET A 74 30.05 3.21 14.04
N ASN A 75 30.69 3.01 15.18
CA ASN A 75 31.17 4.09 16.04
C ASN A 75 32.26 4.90 15.34
N ASN A 76 33.15 4.26 14.58
CA ASN A 76 34.15 4.95 13.77
C ASN A 76 33.53 5.77 12.65
N ALA A 77 32.51 5.25 11.95
CA ALA A 77 31.74 6.02 10.98
C ALA A 77 31.10 7.24 11.63
N ALA A 78 30.47 7.08 12.78
CA ALA A 78 29.84 8.17 13.52
C ALA A 78 30.86 9.24 13.97
N ALA A 79 32.02 8.83 14.46
CA ALA A 79 33.11 9.73 14.85
C ALA A 79 33.65 10.56 13.66
N ALA A 80 33.57 10.01 12.45
CA ALA A 80 33.87 10.72 11.20
C ALA A 80 32.75 11.64 10.71
N GLY A 81 31.63 11.75 11.45
CA GLY A 81 30.48 12.57 11.07
C GLY A 81 29.34 11.80 10.40
N GLY A 82 29.46 10.52 10.24
CA GLY A 82 28.53 9.62 9.57
C GLY A 82 29.18 8.82 8.46
N GLY A 83 28.40 8.03 7.73
CA GLY A 83 28.87 7.28 6.59
C GLY A 83 28.28 5.87 6.49
N VAL A 84 28.82 5.07 5.58
CA VAL A 84 28.34 3.73 5.29
C VAL A 84 29.30 2.69 5.90
N VAL A 85 28.71 1.80 6.71
CA VAL A 85 29.36 0.59 7.20
C VAL A 85 28.81 -0.60 6.46
N THR A 86 29.65 -1.37 5.82
CA THR A 86 29.26 -2.49 4.96
C THR A 86 29.49 -3.83 5.62
N LEU A 87 28.44 -4.64 5.65
CA LEU A 87 28.49 -6.06 5.89
C LEU A 87 28.85 -6.76 4.58
N GLY A 88 29.84 -7.64 4.57
CA GLY A 88 30.13 -8.46 3.40
C GLY A 88 29.07 -9.57 3.21
N PRO A 89 29.15 -10.35 2.12
CA PRO A 89 28.23 -11.46 1.84
C PRO A 89 28.51 -12.68 2.75
N ARG A 90 28.30 -12.50 4.05
CA ARG A 90 28.62 -13.42 5.13
C ARG A 90 27.52 -13.45 6.19
N ARG A 91 27.61 -14.39 7.10
CA ARG A 91 26.70 -14.50 8.26
C ARG A 91 27.40 -13.96 9.49
N TYR A 92 26.85 -12.91 10.08
CA TYR A 92 27.40 -12.24 11.26
C TYR A 92 26.56 -12.57 12.48
N LEU A 93 27.15 -13.18 13.51
CA LEU A 93 26.46 -13.42 14.78
C LEU A 93 26.48 -12.13 15.64
N VAL A 94 25.32 -11.72 16.12
CA VAL A 94 25.14 -10.65 17.10
C VAL A 94 24.58 -11.26 18.37
N ASP A 95 25.41 -11.41 19.38
CA ASP A 95 25.09 -12.21 20.56
C ASP A 95 25.26 -11.48 21.90
N SER A 96 26.33 -10.72 22.08
CA SER A 96 26.70 -10.16 23.40
C SER A 96 25.96 -8.89 23.76
N ALA A 97 25.59 -8.04 22.80
CA ALA A 97 24.91 -6.75 23.03
C ALA A 97 24.00 -6.37 21.87
N ASP A 98 23.15 -5.35 22.10
CA ASP A 98 22.40 -4.71 21.02
C ASP A 98 23.37 -4.04 20.03
N LEU A 99 23.01 -4.02 18.75
CA LEU A 99 23.66 -3.14 17.78
C LEU A 99 22.94 -1.78 17.78
N ILE A 100 23.69 -0.74 18.01
CA ILE A 100 23.17 0.64 17.96
C ILE A 100 23.75 1.29 16.70
N ILE A 101 22.90 1.56 15.71
CA ILE A 101 23.28 2.33 14.53
C ILE A 101 23.26 3.81 14.89
N PRO A 102 24.43 4.47 15.01
CA PRO A 102 24.52 5.85 15.45
C PRO A 102 23.88 6.82 14.45
N PRO A 103 23.63 8.07 14.87
CA PRO A 103 23.14 9.10 13.95
C PRO A 103 24.02 9.24 12.70
N ASN A 104 23.37 9.43 11.54
CA ASN A 104 23.99 9.61 10.23
C ASN A 104 24.81 8.41 9.72
N VAL A 105 24.66 7.23 10.33
CA VAL A 105 25.33 6.00 9.90
C VAL A 105 24.34 5.09 9.19
N THR A 106 24.80 4.54 8.07
CA THR A 106 24.10 3.45 7.36
C THR A 106 24.84 2.15 7.58
N LEU A 107 24.17 1.16 8.18
CA LEU A 107 24.62 -0.23 8.16
C LEU A 107 24.03 -0.91 6.93
N ARG A 108 24.88 -1.31 5.99
CA ARG A 108 24.50 -1.88 4.70
C ARG A 108 24.96 -3.31 4.55
N GLY A 109 24.02 -4.19 4.18
CA GLY A 109 24.32 -5.55 3.76
C GLY A 109 24.82 -5.64 2.32
N ALA A 110 25.07 -6.87 1.90
CA ALA A 110 25.67 -7.15 0.59
C ALA A 110 24.67 -7.44 -0.53
N ALA A 111 23.38 -7.58 -0.21
CA ALA A 111 22.35 -7.99 -1.16
C ALA A 111 20.98 -7.43 -0.77
N ASP A 112 20.04 -7.53 -1.68
CA ASP A 112 18.62 -7.28 -1.41
C ASP A 112 17.89 -8.59 -1.11
N PRO A 113 17.65 -8.94 0.16
CA PRO A 113 16.93 -10.15 0.54
C PRO A 113 15.40 -10.00 0.39
N GLY A 114 14.89 -8.83 0.05
CA GLY A 114 13.45 -8.58 -0.10
C GLY A 114 12.78 -9.37 -1.23
N GLY A 115 13.56 -9.93 -2.15
CA GLY A 115 13.11 -10.88 -3.18
C GLY A 115 13.12 -12.35 -2.74
N PHE A 116 13.30 -12.64 -1.46
CA PHE A 116 13.32 -14.02 -0.95
C PHE A 116 11.99 -14.74 -1.22
N ARG A 117 12.10 -15.96 -1.73
CA ARG A 117 10.93 -16.79 -2.06
C ARG A 117 10.64 -17.78 -0.92
N VAL A 118 9.38 -18.08 -0.72
CA VAL A 118 8.90 -19.00 0.33
C VAL A 118 9.41 -20.44 0.17
N ASP A 119 9.86 -20.83 -1.01
CA ASP A 119 10.43 -22.14 -1.32
C ASP A 119 11.94 -22.22 -1.03
N ASN A 120 12.59 -21.11 -0.71
CA ASN A 120 14.00 -21.06 -0.38
C ASN A 120 14.26 -21.47 1.08
N ASP A 121 15.41 -22.11 1.31
CA ASP A 121 15.87 -22.36 2.67
C ASP A 121 16.44 -21.09 3.31
N TYR A 122 15.62 -20.41 4.11
CA TYR A 122 16.03 -19.20 4.80
C TYR A 122 17.15 -19.41 5.82
N THR A 123 17.35 -20.65 6.31
CA THR A 123 18.44 -20.96 7.25
C THR A 123 19.80 -21.02 6.57
N SER A 124 19.85 -21.20 5.27
CA SER A 124 21.07 -21.29 4.45
C SER A 124 21.46 -19.96 3.77
N ILE A 125 20.73 -18.87 3.98
CA ILE A 125 21.06 -17.56 3.40
C ILE A 125 22.50 -17.17 3.75
N PRO A 126 23.38 -16.94 2.75
CA PRO A 126 24.80 -16.74 3.00
C PRO A 126 25.18 -15.34 3.49
N TYR A 127 24.22 -14.40 3.49
CA TYR A 127 24.40 -13.02 3.89
C TYR A 127 23.33 -12.61 4.91
N ALA A 128 23.63 -12.75 6.18
CA ALA A 128 22.66 -12.47 7.24
C ALA A 128 23.32 -11.96 8.51
N ILE A 129 22.56 -11.20 9.29
CA ILE A 129 22.78 -11.04 10.73
C ILE A 129 22.01 -12.17 11.43
N VAL A 130 22.73 -13.03 12.13
CA VAL A 130 22.16 -14.03 13.04
C VAL A 130 22.04 -13.36 14.40
N LEU A 131 20.84 -12.96 14.77
CA LEU A 131 20.60 -12.12 15.95
C LEU A 131 20.09 -12.97 17.13
N ASN A 132 20.78 -12.86 18.25
CA ASN A 132 20.29 -13.40 19.53
C ASN A 132 18.95 -12.73 19.88
N PRO A 133 17.89 -13.49 20.22
CA PRO A 133 16.58 -12.93 20.53
C PRO A 133 16.54 -11.98 21.74
N LEU A 134 17.56 -11.99 22.58
CA LEU A 134 17.73 -11.03 23.68
C LEU A 134 18.38 -9.71 23.22
N ARG A 135 18.73 -9.59 21.94
CA ARG A 135 19.40 -8.43 21.34
C ARG A 135 18.52 -7.81 20.25
N THR A 136 18.78 -6.54 19.99
CA THR A 136 18.00 -5.74 19.03
C THR A 136 18.95 -4.85 18.22
N ILE A 137 18.65 -4.65 16.95
CA ILE A 137 19.30 -3.64 16.13
C ILE A 137 18.53 -2.33 16.30
N ARG A 138 19.15 -1.33 16.92
CA ARG A 138 18.51 -0.04 17.27
C ARG A 138 18.99 1.08 16.35
N LEU A 139 18.07 1.75 15.71
CA LEU A 139 18.35 2.91 14.86
C LEU A 139 18.21 4.20 15.67
N ARG A 140 19.17 5.09 15.46
CA ARG A 140 19.14 6.46 15.97
C ARG A 140 18.71 7.45 14.88
N ARG A 141 18.71 8.74 15.19
CA ARG A 141 18.33 9.81 14.26
C ARG A 141 19.11 9.73 12.95
N ASN A 142 18.41 9.80 11.83
CA ASN A 142 18.99 9.73 10.48
C ASN A 142 19.89 8.50 10.26
N ALA A 143 19.67 7.43 11.02
CA ALA A 143 20.35 6.15 10.83
C ALA A 143 19.63 5.32 9.77
N ALA A 144 20.37 4.46 9.06
CA ALA A 144 19.80 3.55 8.10
C ALA A 144 20.30 2.11 8.28
N LEU A 145 19.39 1.16 8.02
CA LEU A 145 19.68 -0.26 7.94
C LEU A 145 19.15 -0.78 6.61
N GLU A 146 20.00 -1.34 5.77
CA GLU A 146 19.60 -1.74 4.43
C GLU A 146 20.30 -2.98 3.90
N GLY A 147 19.61 -3.75 3.05
CA GLY A 147 20.20 -4.82 2.24
C GLY A 147 20.66 -6.03 3.04
N VAL A 148 19.97 -6.46 4.11
CA VAL A 148 20.43 -7.58 4.96
C VAL A 148 19.27 -8.47 5.42
N ALA A 149 19.53 -9.77 5.52
CA ALA A 149 18.64 -10.70 6.20
C ALA A 149 18.94 -10.69 7.72
N ILE A 150 17.91 -10.67 8.54
CA ILE A 150 18.00 -10.75 10.01
C ILE A 150 17.28 -12.03 10.43
N LEU A 151 18.05 -13.00 10.85
CA LEU A 151 17.54 -14.31 11.24
C LEU A 151 17.75 -14.51 12.74
N ARG A 152 16.72 -14.96 13.42
CA ARG A 152 16.83 -15.29 14.84
C ARG A 152 17.85 -16.39 15.07
N LYS A 153 18.76 -16.22 16.04
CA LYS A 153 19.71 -17.28 16.46
C LYS A 153 18.96 -18.52 16.88
N GLY A 154 19.40 -19.66 16.37
CA GLY A 154 18.77 -20.97 16.63
C GLY A 154 17.48 -21.22 15.84
N LEU A 155 17.20 -20.43 14.80
CA LEU A 155 16.10 -20.70 13.88
C LEU A 155 16.44 -21.94 13.06
N VAL A 156 15.55 -22.95 13.11
CA VAL A 156 15.69 -24.22 12.38
C VAL A 156 14.52 -24.36 11.42
N ALA A 157 14.80 -24.75 10.19
CA ALA A 157 13.77 -25.04 9.22
C ALA A 157 13.03 -26.33 9.61
N PRO A 158 11.69 -26.31 9.76
CA PRO A 158 10.94 -27.48 10.19
C PRO A 158 10.83 -28.53 9.08
N SER A 159 10.87 -29.80 9.45
CA SER A 159 10.71 -30.95 8.57
C SER A 159 9.40 -31.73 8.82
N ASN A 160 8.69 -31.43 9.90
CA ASN A 160 7.41 -32.05 10.28
C ASN A 160 6.52 -31.06 11.04
N VAL A 161 5.27 -31.47 11.32
CA VAL A 161 4.26 -30.64 11.99
C VAL A 161 4.75 -30.18 13.37
N ARG A 162 5.35 -31.11 14.15
CA ARG A 162 5.83 -30.76 15.50
C ARG A 162 6.95 -29.72 15.47
N GLU A 163 7.88 -29.87 14.56
CA GLU A 163 8.97 -28.89 14.38
C GLU A 163 8.43 -27.54 13.90
N ALA A 164 7.39 -27.54 13.05
CA ALA A 164 6.77 -26.31 12.60
C ALA A 164 6.11 -25.55 13.78
N LEU A 165 5.37 -26.25 14.63
CA LEU A 165 4.80 -25.66 15.85
C LEU A 165 5.89 -25.16 16.81
N ASN A 166 6.96 -25.94 17.02
CA ASN A 166 8.09 -25.54 17.86
C ASN A 166 8.84 -24.34 17.29
N CYS A 167 9.03 -24.29 15.96
CA CYS A 167 9.67 -23.18 15.28
C CYS A 167 8.94 -21.86 15.55
N VAL A 168 7.62 -21.85 15.35
CA VAL A 168 6.80 -20.66 15.58
C VAL A 168 6.71 -20.30 17.07
N ALA A 169 6.57 -21.30 17.95
CA ALA A 169 6.56 -21.08 19.39
C ALA A 169 7.87 -20.49 19.94
N ALA A 170 8.96 -20.71 19.21
CA ALA A 170 10.28 -20.18 19.57
C ALA A 170 10.49 -18.71 19.14
N PHE A 171 9.57 -18.10 18.39
CA PHE A 171 9.69 -16.71 17.98
C PHE A 171 9.77 -15.80 19.21
N SER A 172 10.85 -15.03 19.32
CA SER A 172 11.12 -14.22 20.51
C SER A 172 12.03 -13.04 20.19
N GLY A 173 11.94 -11.99 21.01
CA GLY A 173 12.76 -10.79 20.87
C GLY A 173 12.26 -9.80 19.83
N THR A 174 13.03 -8.76 19.62
CA THR A 174 12.78 -7.68 18.63
C THR A 174 13.95 -7.60 17.67
N ALA A 175 13.68 -7.75 16.37
CA ALA A 175 14.77 -7.68 15.39
C ALA A 175 15.29 -6.25 15.22
N VAL A 176 14.41 -5.32 14.91
CA VAL A 176 14.75 -3.92 14.64
C VAL A 176 13.90 -2.99 15.52
N SER A 177 14.55 -2.03 16.16
CA SER A 177 13.88 -0.96 16.92
C SER A 177 14.25 0.40 16.37
N ILE A 178 13.23 1.23 16.14
CA ILE A 178 13.37 2.63 15.72
C ILE A 178 12.81 3.48 16.86
N GLY A 179 13.62 4.39 17.38
CA GLY A 179 13.28 5.18 18.57
C GLY A 179 14.05 4.72 19.80
N ASP A 180 13.81 5.39 20.92
CA ASP A 180 14.49 5.13 22.18
C ASP A 180 13.93 3.94 22.95
N GLY A 181 12.82 3.39 22.51
CA GLY A 181 12.14 2.25 23.13
C GLY A 181 11.43 2.60 24.43
N THR A 182 11.39 3.86 24.83
CA THR A 182 10.67 4.30 26.02
C THR A 182 9.26 4.79 25.68
N THR A 183 8.29 4.40 26.50
CA THR A 183 6.95 4.95 26.45
C THR A 183 6.98 6.39 26.96
N GLY A 184 6.83 7.37 26.07
CA GLY A 184 6.88 8.79 26.39
C GLY A 184 8.22 9.47 26.10
N GLY A 185 9.15 8.77 25.42
CA GLY A 185 10.38 9.37 24.93
C GLY A 185 10.14 10.50 23.92
N SER A 186 11.06 11.45 23.86
CA SER A 186 11.02 12.50 22.84
C SER A 186 11.05 11.87 21.43
N PRO A 187 10.16 12.23 20.51
CA PRO A 187 10.17 11.72 19.14
C PRO A 187 11.43 12.08 18.36
N THR A 188 12.35 12.82 18.94
CA THR A 188 13.55 13.33 18.27
C THR A 188 14.70 12.33 18.14
N ASN A 189 14.70 11.23 18.92
CA ASN A 189 15.84 10.32 19.00
C ASN A 189 16.02 9.41 17.78
N ALA A 190 15.00 9.18 16.97
CA ALA A 190 15.11 8.38 15.75
C ALA A 190 14.41 9.01 14.53
N THR A 191 14.27 10.32 14.55
CA THR A 191 13.74 11.09 13.44
C THR A 191 14.56 10.84 12.16
N ASP A 192 13.88 10.70 11.02
CA ASP A 192 14.46 10.45 9.70
C ASP A 192 15.20 9.09 9.56
N ALA A 193 15.00 8.15 10.49
CA ALA A 193 15.57 6.81 10.38
C ALA A 193 14.95 6.04 9.21
N SER A 194 15.73 5.18 8.58
CA SER A 194 15.24 4.37 7.47
C SER A 194 15.65 2.90 7.57
N VAL A 195 14.74 2.05 7.13
CA VAL A 195 14.93 0.60 7.01
C VAL A 195 14.55 0.22 5.58
N ARG A 196 15.43 -0.49 4.86
CA ARG A 196 15.19 -0.83 3.46
C ARG A 196 15.74 -2.21 3.11
N SER A 197 14.99 -2.92 2.25
CA SER A 197 15.43 -4.19 1.66
C SER A 197 15.86 -5.19 2.72
N LEU A 198 14.98 -5.52 3.64
CA LEU A 198 15.25 -6.50 4.70
C LEU A 198 14.42 -7.77 4.54
N LEU A 199 15.01 -8.87 4.98
CA LEU A 199 14.29 -10.10 5.33
C LEU A 199 14.42 -10.31 6.84
N ILE A 200 13.29 -10.49 7.55
CA ILE A 200 13.29 -10.63 9.02
C ILE A 200 12.51 -11.89 9.40
N ILE A 201 13.15 -12.87 10.06
CA ILE A 201 12.47 -14.13 10.42
C ILE A 201 12.77 -14.54 11.86
N GLY A 202 11.71 -14.91 12.59
CA GLY A 202 11.79 -15.64 13.85
C GLY A 202 11.65 -14.80 15.11
N PHE A 203 11.18 -13.57 15.04
CA PHE A 203 11.07 -12.66 16.18
C PHE A 203 9.61 -12.47 16.65
N THR A 204 9.47 -12.06 17.92
CA THR A 204 8.16 -11.55 18.38
C THR A 204 7.79 -10.26 17.67
N TRP A 205 8.77 -9.37 17.46
CA TRP A 205 8.62 -8.12 16.74
C TRP A 205 9.59 -8.02 15.57
N GLY A 206 9.08 -7.85 14.36
CA GLY A 206 9.91 -7.61 13.20
C GLY A 206 10.54 -6.21 13.26
N ILE A 207 9.71 -5.19 13.18
CA ILE A 207 10.11 -3.79 13.32
C ILE A 207 9.25 -3.14 14.41
N TYR A 208 9.90 -2.62 15.42
CA TYR A 208 9.27 -1.89 16.51
C TYR A 208 9.69 -0.43 16.44
N SER A 209 8.87 0.43 15.83
CA SER A 209 9.08 1.86 15.74
C SER A 209 8.21 2.56 16.78
N ASN A 210 8.82 3.23 17.76
CA ASN A 210 8.11 3.90 18.85
C ASN A 210 8.79 5.21 19.24
N GLY A 211 8.06 6.31 19.15
CA GLY A 211 8.60 7.64 19.42
C GLY A 211 9.55 8.13 18.32
N SER A 212 9.12 8.07 17.07
CA SER A 212 9.94 8.47 15.92
C SER A 212 9.11 9.31 14.93
N SER A 213 9.79 10.11 14.12
CA SER A 213 9.14 10.97 13.10
C SER A 213 9.81 10.78 11.74
N ARG A 214 9.04 10.91 10.67
CA ARG A 214 9.50 10.83 9.26
C ARG A 214 10.33 9.60 8.94
N THR A 215 9.98 8.48 9.57
CA THR A 215 10.64 7.19 9.32
C THR A 215 10.30 6.65 7.94
N ARG A 216 11.18 5.83 7.40
CA ARG A 216 10.98 5.12 6.13
C ARG A 216 11.21 3.63 6.33
N VAL A 217 10.18 2.83 6.05
CA VAL A 217 10.28 1.37 6.05
C VAL A 217 9.90 0.88 4.65
N LEU A 218 10.87 0.43 3.90
CA LEU A 218 10.75 0.16 2.47
C LEU A 218 11.27 -1.24 2.12
N ASP A 219 10.55 -1.98 1.28
CA ASP A 219 11.01 -3.25 0.72
C ASP A 219 11.38 -4.28 1.82
N VAL A 220 10.47 -4.53 2.76
CA VAL A 220 10.68 -5.48 3.84
C VAL A 220 9.81 -6.71 3.65
N VAL A 221 10.41 -7.87 3.77
CA VAL A 221 9.71 -9.15 3.82
C VAL A 221 10.04 -9.83 5.15
N GLY A 222 9.08 -10.48 5.78
CA GLY A 222 9.37 -11.13 7.04
C GLY A 222 8.32 -12.09 7.54
N ASP A 223 8.73 -12.83 8.60
CA ASP A 223 7.90 -13.76 9.36
C ASP A 223 8.16 -13.56 10.85
N CYS A 224 7.25 -12.88 11.51
CA CYS A 224 7.32 -12.54 12.93
C CYS A 224 5.95 -12.73 13.58
N THR A 225 5.91 -12.87 14.90
CA THR A 225 4.63 -12.88 15.62
C THR A 225 3.87 -11.57 15.39
N ASN A 226 4.58 -10.43 15.47
CA ASN A 226 4.08 -9.12 15.07
C ASN A 226 5.04 -8.54 14.03
N GLY A 227 4.48 -7.99 12.96
CA GLY A 227 5.26 -7.47 11.85
C GLY A 227 5.84 -6.09 12.14
N LEU A 228 5.08 -5.05 11.84
CA LEU A 228 5.46 -3.65 12.08
C LEU A 228 4.57 -3.05 13.17
N TYR A 229 5.19 -2.58 14.25
CA TYR A 229 4.60 -1.63 15.18
C TYR A 229 5.07 -0.23 14.81
N LEU A 230 4.14 0.67 14.56
CA LEU A 230 4.38 2.09 14.36
C LEU A 230 3.62 2.85 15.44
N GLY A 231 4.31 3.26 16.48
CA GLY A 231 3.72 3.93 17.61
C GLY A 231 4.33 5.30 17.87
N ARG A 232 3.50 6.26 18.31
CA ARG A 232 3.93 7.64 18.61
C ARG A 232 4.78 8.24 17.51
N SER A 233 4.28 8.09 16.28
CA SER A 233 4.96 8.54 15.07
C SER A 233 4.28 9.82 14.59
N TYR A 234 4.96 10.92 14.76
CA TYR A 234 4.49 12.24 14.32
C TYR A 234 5.22 12.65 13.04
N ASP A 235 4.60 13.49 12.25
CA ASP A 235 4.99 13.73 10.86
C ASP A 235 4.90 12.45 9.99
N ILE A 236 4.93 12.61 8.71
CA ILE A 236 4.65 11.57 7.72
C ILE A 236 5.67 10.41 7.81
N ALA A 237 5.25 9.24 8.29
CA ALA A 237 6.02 8.01 8.15
C ALA A 237 5.72 7.36 6.79
N HIS A 238 6.75 6.96 6.06
CA HIS A 238 6.63 6.30 4.75
C HIS A 238 6.88 4.81 4.87
N ASN A 239 5.86 4.00 4.56
CA ASN A 239 5.91 2.54 4.62
C ASN A 239 5.50 1.98 3.26
N GLU A 240 6.38 1.27 2.58
CA GLU A 240 6.13 0.84 1.21
C GLU A 240 6.70 -0.55 0.94
N ARG A 241 5.90 -1.38 0.27
CA ARG A 241 6.27 -2.76 -0.11
C ARG A 241 6.75 -3.60 1.08
N ILE A 242 5.99 -3.56 2.16
CA ILE A 242 6.25 -4.38 3.35
C ILE A 242 5.33 -5.59 3.30
N ASN A 243 5.90 -6.78 3.40
CA ASN A 243 5.18 -8.03 3.31
C ASN A 243 5.47 -8.93 4.51
N TRP A 244 4.45 -9.22 5.29
CA TRP A 244 4.54 -10.18 6.39
C TRP A 244 3.89 -11.49 5.97
N HIS A 245 4.68 -12.57 5.94
CA HIS A 245 4.25 -13.89 5.52
C HIS A 245 4.76 -14.96 6.48
N PRO A 246 4.07 -16.07 6.68
CA PRO A 246 4.53 -17.18 7.51
C PRO A 246 5.64 -18.02 6.82
N LEU A 247 6.75 -17.36 6.45
CA LEU A 247 7.86 -17.94 5.66
C LEU A 247 8.50 -19.16 6.32
N ALA A 248 8.55 -19.19 7.66
CA ALA A 248 9.15 -20.29 8.40
C ALA A 248 8.40 -21.63 8.22
N THR A 249 7.14 -21.59 7.81
CA THR A 249 6.28 -22.76 7.66
C THR A 249 5.69 -22.92 6.27
N THR A 250 5.37 -21.81 5.60
CA THR A 250 4.89 -21.83 4.21
C THR A 250 6.00 -22.34 3.27
N GLY A 251 5.63 -23.06 2.24
CA GLY A 251 6.59 -23.66 1.31
C GLY A 251 7.25 -24.95 1.81
N ARG A 252 7.01 -25.35 3.06
CA ARG A 252 7.50 -26.61 3.65
C ARG A 252 6.48 -27.74 3.60
N GLY A 253 5.39 -27.57 2.84
CA GLY A 253 4.33 -28.56 2.70
C GLY A 253 3.29 -28.57 3.82
N PHE A 254 3.38 -27.61 4.76
CA PHE A 254 2.48 -27.58 5.93
C PHE A 254 1.28 -26.66 5.78
N SER A 255 1.21 -25.84 4.73
CA SER A 255 0.20 -24.79 4.56
C SER A 255 -1.25 -25.30 4.63
N ASN A 256 -1.49 -26.55 4.23
CA ASN A 256 -2.82 -27.16 4.20
C ASN A 256 -2.94 -28.38 5.14
N THR A 257 -2.08 -28.52 6.14
CA THR A 257 -2.16 -29.64 7.08
C THR A 257 -3.47 -29.56 7.86
N THR A 258 -4.28 -30.59 7.75
CA THR A 258 -5.52 -30.77 8.49
C THR A 258 -5.71 -32.24 8.85
N TYR A 259 -6.38 -32.50 9.97
CA TYR A 259 -6.78 -33.84 10.37
C TYR A 259 -8.30 -33.94 10.31
N ALA A 260 -8.84 -34.89 9.52
CA ALA A 260 -10.27 -35.09 9.42
C ALA A 260 -10.83 -35.65 10.73
N VAL A 261 -11.92 -35.07 11.24
CA VAL A 261 -12.61 -35.57 12.42
C VAL A 261 -13.44 -36.79 12.06
N THR A 262 -13.25 -37.89 12.79
CA THR A 262 -13.97 -39.15 12.63
C THR A 262 -14.92 -39.42 13.77
N GLY A 263 -14.81 -38.67 14.87
CA GLY A 263 -15.70 -38.81 16.02
C GLY A 263 -15.57 -37.63 16.98
N CYS A 264 -16.63 -37.37 17.70
CA CYS A 264 -16.69 -36.35 18.73
C CYS A 264 -17.53 -36.85 19.91
N ALA A 265 -16.99 -36.83 21.12
CA ALA A 265 -17.63 -37.31 22.36
C ALA A 265 -17.24 -36.43 23.56
N ALA A 266 -17.93 -36.64 24.70
CA ALA A 266 -17.48 -36.08 25.97
C ALA A 266 -16.27 -36.87 26.49
N ASN A 267 -15.27 -36.19 27.00
CA ASN A 267 -14.26 -36.82 27.84
C ASN A 267 -14.79 -37.01 29.29
N PRO A 268 -14.06 -37.66 30.18
CA PRO A 268 -14.50 -37.84 31.57
C PRO A 268 -14.79 -36.55 32.35
N SER A 269 -14.24 -35.43 31.94
CA SER A 269 -14.45 -34.10 32.52
C SER A 269 -15.54 -33.28 31.81
N GLY A 270 -16.24 -33.84 30.84
CA GLY A 270 -17.28 -33.16 30.08
C GLY A 270 -16.75 -32.25 28.94
N LEU A 271 -15.45 -32.22 28.72
CA LEU A 271 -14.85 -31.46 27.59
C LEU A 271 -15.08 -32.20 26.26
N VAL A 272 -15.03 -31.48 25.18
CA VAL A 272 -15.09 -32.07 23.84
C VAL A 272 -13.82 -32.86 23.57
N ARG A 273 -13.97 -34.16 23.29
CA ARG A 273 -12.96 -35.07 22.77
C ARG A 273 -13.18 -35.31 21.29
N LEU A 274 -12.16 -35.06 20.47
CA LEU A 274 -12.18 -35.39 19.06
C LEU A 274 -11.36 -36.62 18.76
N ALA A 275 -11.85 -37.47 17.89
CA ALA A 275 -11.09 -38.49 17.19
C ALA A 275 -10.80 -38.04 15.78
N VAL A 276 -9.56 -38.27 15.28
CA VAL A 276 -9.10 -37.89 13.95
C VAL A 276 -8.67 -39.10 13.13
N SER A 277 -8.71 -38.98 11.80
CA SER A 277 -8.49 -40.06 10.86
C SER A 277 -7.06 -40.58 10.76
N SER A 278 -6.08 -39.81 11.22
CA SER A 278 -4.66 -40.14 11.14
C SER A 278 -3.92 -39.72 12.40
N ALA A 279 -2.77 -40.35 12.65
CA ALA A 279 -1.92 -39.95 13.74
C ALA A 279 -1.47 -38.48 13.57
N HIS A 280 -1.50 -37.74 14.66
CA HIS A 280 -1.08 -36.33 14.70
C HIS A 280 0.10 -36.15 15.64
N GLU A 281 0.85 -35.05 15.43
CA GLU A 281 2.01 -34.67 16.25
C GLU A 281 1.69 -33.58 17.29
N LEU A 282 0.40 -33.30 17.49
CA LEU A 282 -0.07 -32.25 18.38
C LEU A 282 0.11 -32.64 19.85
N ARG A 283 0.23 -31.67 20.73
CA ARG A 283 0.41 -31.82 22.19
C ARG A 283 -0.55 -30.93 22.96
N ALA A 284 -0.70 -31.20 24.24
CA ALA A 284 -1.37 -30.28 25.17
C ALA A 284 -0.69 -28.90 25.13
N GLY A 285 -1.50 -27.84 25.08
CA GLY A 285 -1.03 -26.47 24.91
C GLY A 285 -1.00 -25.96 23.47
N ASP A 286 -1.01 -26.83 22.47
CA ASP A 286 -1.11 -26.39 21.06
C ASP A 286 -2.48 -25.79 20.80
N VAL A 287 -2.53 -24.79 19.90
CA VAL A 287 -3.78 -24.15 19.48
C VAL A 287 -4.19 -24.68 18.13
N VAL A 288 -5.44 -25.05 18.02
CA VAL A 288 -6.05 -25.57 16.78
C VAL A 288 -7.33 -24.81 16.44
N VAL A 289 -7.65 -24.74 15.15
CA VAL A 289 -8.96 -24.29 14.67
C VAL A 289 -9.72 -25.48 14.14
N ILE A 290 -10.92 -25.67 14.63
CA ILE A 290 -11.81 -26.78 14.29
C ILE A 290 -12.99 -26.22 13.52
N SER A 291 -13.35 -26.85 12.43
CA SER A 291 -14.47 -26.42 11.60
C SER A 291 -15.23 -27.62 11.02
N GLY A 292 -16.52 -27.44 10.77
CA GLY A 292 -17.35 -28.42 10.06
C GLY A 292 -17.73 -29.67 10.88
N VAL A 293 -17.60 -29.66 12.21
CA VAL A 293 -18.08 -30.73 13.06
C VAL A 293 -19.58 -30.62 13.16
N GLY A 294 -20.28 -31.58 12.59
CA GLY A 294 -21.75 -31.67 12.62
C GLY A 294 -22.29 -32.25 13.92
N GLY A 295 -23.43 -31.70 14.39
CA GLY A 295 -24.16 -32.17 15.55
C GLY A 295 -23.59 -31.75 16.90
N VAL A 296 -22.36 -31.25 16.98
CA VAL A 296 -21.71 -30.74 18.19
C VAL A 296 -21.17 -29.33 17.95
N ALA A 297 -22.03 -28.34 18.05
CA ALA A 297 -21.69 -26.96 17.73
C ALA A 297 -20.50 -26.43 18.59
N GLY A 298 -20.42 -26.80 19.86
CA GLY A 298 -19.36 -26.46 20.78
C GLY A 298 -17.97 -27.04 20.45
N ALA A 299 -17.87 -27.89 19.40
CA ALA A 299 -16.60 -28.41 18.89
C ALA A 299 -15.98 -27.54 17.80
N ASN A 300 -16.70 -26.55 17.26
CA ASN A 300 -16.21 -25.68 16.19
C ASN A 300 -15.67 -24.36 16.76
N GLY A 301 -14.54 -23.92 16.26
CA GLY A 301 -13.87 -22.70 16.69
C GLY A 301 -12.39 -22.89 17.00
N ARG A 302 -11.79 -21.91 17.66
CA ARG A 302 -10.40 -21.93 18.11
C ARG A 302 -10.31 -22.48 19.52
N PHE A 303 -9.47 -23.51 19.72
CA PHE A 303 -9.27 -24.14 21.01
C PHE A 303 -7.78 -24.37 21.30
N THR A 304 -7.43 -24.36 22.57
CA THR A 304 -6.18 -24.94 23.07
C THR A 304 -6.43 -26.41 23.37
N ILE A 305 -5.50 -27.28 23.02
CA ILE A 305 -5.57 -28.71 23.36
C ILE A 305 -5.30 -28.87 24.85
N ALA A 306 -6.27 -29.44 25.60
CA ALA A 306 -6.15 -29.71 27.03
C ALA A 306 -5.33 -30.98 27.28
N ALA A 307 -5.55 -32.05 26.50
CA ALA A 307 -4.85 -33.30 26.60
C ALA A 307 -4.82 -34.05 25.25
N VAL A 308 -3.82 -34.89 25.08
CA VAL A 308 -3.69 -35.81 23.95
C VAL A 308 -3.67 -37.23 24.50
N PRO A 309 -4.82 -37.90 24.62
CA PRO A 309 -4.89 -39.26 25.14
C PRO A 309 -4.09 -40.29 24.34
N ASN A 310 -4.05 -40.11 23.02
CA ASN A 310 -3.25 -40.91 22.08
C ASN A 310 -3.04 -40.14 20.76
N SER A 311 -2.32 -40.71 19.82
CA SER A 311 -1.97 -40.07 18.54
C SER A 311 -3.14 -39.74 17.62
N THR A 312 -4.36 -40.22 17.90
CA THR A 312 -5.56 -39.96 17.09
C THR A 312 -6.68 -39.28 17.87
N THR A 313 -6.45 -38.85 19.11
CA THR A 313 -7.49 -38.20 19.92
C THR A 313 -6.93 -36.96 20.63
N LEU A 314 -7.77 -35.93 20.74
CA LEU A 314 -7.47 -34.69 21.47
C LEU A 314 -8.67 -34.20 22.27
N ASP A 315 -8.42 -33.68 23.46
CA ASP A 315 -9.39 -33.01 24.32
C ASP A 315 -9.22 -31.49 24.19
N LEU A 316 -10.32 -30.77 24.08
CA LEU A 316 -10.31 -29.31 23.86
C LEU A 316 -10.50 -28.59 25.18
N ALA A 317 -9.58 -27.72 25.54
CA ALA A 317 -9.68 -26.86 26.72
C ALA A 317 -10.85 -25.87 26.60
N ALA A 318 -11.46 -25.54 27.74
CA ALA A 318 -12.55 -24.56 27.83
C ALA A 318 -13.74 -24.87 26.89
N SER A 319 -13.91 -26.14 26.51
CA SER A 319 -15.03 -26.61 25.71
C SER A 319 -16.07 -27.34 26.59
N ALA A 320 -17.30 -27.40 26.11
CA ALA A 320 -18.36 -28.23 26.72
C ALA A 320 -19.01 -29.11 25.65
N PHE A 321 -18.98 -30.42 25.88
CA PHE A 321 -19.62 -31.33 24.95
C PHE A 321 -21.13 -31.25 25.07
N SER A 322 -21.79 -30.99 23.96
CA SER A 322 -23.26 -30.99 23.90
C SER A 322 -23.74 -31.40 22.51
N GLY A 323 -24.75 -32.24 22.43
CA GLY A 323 -25.29 -32.76 21.18
C GLY A 323 -24.79 -34.15 20.84
N THR A 324 -24.96 -34.56 19.59
CA THR A 324 -24.53 -35.88 19.07
C THR A 324 -23.75 -35.65 17.76
N TYR A 325 -22.53 -36.18 17.70
CA TYR A 325 -21.75 -36.09 16.47
C TYR A 325 -22.47 -36.77 15.30
N THR A 326 -22.65 -36.03 14.21
CA THR A 326 -23.35 -36.54 13.03
C THR A 326 -22.41 -36.83 11.88
N SER A 327 -21.49 -35.92 11.59
CA SER A 327 -20.56 -36.06 10.48
C SER A 327 -19.50 -34.94 10.43
N GLY A 328 -18.44 -35.20 9.66
CA GLY A 328 -17.50 -34.21 9.18
C GLY A 328 -16.62 -33.55 10.24
N GLY A 329 -15.95 -32.52 9.84
CA GLY A 329 -15.06 -31.73 10.63
C GLY A 329 -13.60 -31.93 10.28
N SER A 330 -12.83 -30.86 10.53
CA SER A 330 -11.38 -30.87 10.39
C SER A 330 -10.71 -30.13 11.54
N VAL A 331 -9.56 -30.62 11.96
CA VAL A 331 -8.66 -29.96 12.91
C VAL A 331 -7.50 -29.35 12.13
N ASN A 332 -7.34 -28.06 12.18
CA ASN A 332 -6.21 -27.34 11.57
C ASN A 332 -5.25 -26.88 12.67
N PRO A 333 -3.98 -27.31 12.67
CA PRO A 333 -2.99 -26.89 13.66
C PRO A 333 -2.48 -25.45 13.47
N THR A 334 -3.03 -24.71 12.52
CA THR A 334 -2.74 -23.30 12.28
C THR A 334 -1.24 -22.99 12.12
N LEU A 335 -0.49 -23.87 11.44
CA LEU A 335 0.96 -23.78 11.31
C LEU A 335 1.44 -22.49 10.62
N ASN A 336 0.64 -22.01 9.68
CA ASN A 336 0.90 -20.77 8.95
C ASN A 336 0.18 -19.55 9.56
N HIS A 337 -0.18 -19.62 10.83
CA HIS A 337 -0.87 -18.55 11.54
C HIS A 337 0.05 -17.92 12.60
N ARG A 338 0.04 -16.60 12.69
CA ARG A 338 0.79 -15.84 13.69
C ARG A 338 -0.17 -15.20 14.70
N ARG A 339 0.06 -15.44 15.97
CA ARG A 339 -0.80 -15.00 17.08
C ARG A 339 -0.54 -13.55 17.48
N GLY A 340 -0.41 -12.67 16.50
CA GLY A 340 -0.11 -11.25 16.69
C GLY A 340 -0.74 -10.39 15.60
N LYS A 341 -0.09 -9.29 15.31
CA LYS A 341 -0.57 -8.28 14.36
C LYS A 341 0.44 -8.11 13.21
N GLY A 342 -0.04 -8.09 11.98
CA GLY A 342 0.81 -7.79 10.81
C GLY A 342 1.31 -6.35 10.83
N PHE A 343 0.38 -5.42 10.95
CA PHE A 343 0.64 -3.99 11.09
C PHE A 343 -0.13 -3.45 12.30
N TRP A 344 0.55 -2.79 13.22
CA TRP A 344 -0.07 -2.14 14.36
C TRP A 344 0.37 -0.68 14.39
N ILE A 345 -0.57 0.20 14.10
CA ILE A 345 -0.39 1.66 14.03
C ILE A 345 -1.09 2.25 15.25
N TYR A 346 -0.33 2.83 16.17
CA TYR A 346 -0.80 3.34 17.45
C TYR A 346 -0.35 4.78 17.63
N ASP A 347 -1.25 5.71 17.92
CA ASP A 347 -0.91 7.11 18.19
C ASP A 347 0.06 7.65 17.11
N ALA A 348 -0.41 7.67 15.87
CA ALA A 348 0.41 8.04 14.73
C ALA A 348 -0.31 9.07 13.84
N ASP A 349 0.39 10.13 13.49
CA ASP A 349 -0.14 11.22 12.68
C ASP A 349 0.30 11.09 11.22
N MET A 350 -0.67 11.01 10.32
CA MET A 350 -0.53 10.90 8.85
C MET A 350 0.45 9.81 8.35
N PRO A 351 0.50 8.59 8.92
CA PRO A 351 1.36 7.56 8.37
C PRO A 351 0.88 7.15 6.98
N ASN A 352 1.84 6.92 6.08
CA ASN A 352 1.58 6.53 4.70
C ASN A 352 2.02 5.08 4.47
N PHE A 353 1.11 4.25 3.92
CA PHE A 353 1.37 2.86 3.56
C PHE A 353 1.00 2.62 2.10
N VAL A 354 1.93 2.07 1.32
CA VAL A 354 1.72 1.80 -0.11
C VAL A 354 2.20 0.40 -0.46
N ASN A 355 1.33 -0.38 -1.14
CA ASN A 355 1.67 -1.73 -1.59
C ASN A 355 2.16 -2.67 -0.48
N CYS A 356 1.63 -2.53 0.74
CA CYS A 356 1.96 -3.38 1.86
C CYS A 356 0.97 -4.54 1.97
N PHE A 357 1.44 -5.68 2.45
CA PHE A 357 0.63 -6.89 2.53
C PHE A 357 0.94 -7.69 3.79
N GLU A 358 -0.08 -8.33 4.36
CA GLU A 358 0.11 -9.31 5.42
C GLU A 358 -0.61 -10.61 5.10
N PHE A 359 -0.12 -11.70 5.65
CA PHE A 359 -0.67 -13.02 5.47
C PHE A 359 -0.64 -13.83 6.76
N GLY A 360 -1.81 -14.13 7.30
CA GLY A 360 -1.97 -15.10 8.37
C GLY A 360 -1.76 -14.60 9.81
N HIS A 361 -1.92 -13.31 10.10
CA HIS A 361 -1.93 -12.81 11.49
C HIS A 361 -3.33 -12.88 12.13
N ASP A 362 -3.39 -12.91 13.47
CA ASP A 362 -4.66 -12.81 14.21
C ASP A 362 -5.37 -11.48 13.92
N VAL A 363 -4.59 -10.41 13.80
CA VAL A 363 -5.06 -9.12 13.30
C VAL A 363 -4.13 -8.69 12.17
N GLY A 364 -4.68 -8.57 10.97
CA GLY A 364 -3.87 -8.15 9.83
C GLY A 364 -3.37 -6.72 9.98
N TRP A 365 -4.30 -5.80 10.13
CA TRP A 365 -4.02 -4.38 10.33
C TRP A 365 -4.78 -3.86 11.54
N HIS A 366 -4.09 -3.17 12.42
CA HIS A 366 -4.71 -2.51 13.56
C HIS A 366 -4.36 -1.02 13.56
N LEU A 367 -5.34 -0.17 13.26
CA LEU A 367 -5.28 1.26 13.46
C LEU A 367 -5.85 1.53 14.85
N ASP A 368 -5.02 1.99 15.76
CA ASP A 368 -5.32 1.99 17.18
C ASP A 368 -5.13 3.37 17.79
N ASP A 369 -5.94 3.66 18.79
CA ASP A 369 -5.94 4.87 19.58
C ASP A 369 -5.87 6.15 18.73
N GLU A 370 -4.94 7.07 18.96
CA GLU A 370 -4.80 8.33 18.23
C GLU A 370 -4.14 8.18 16.84
N CYS A 371 -4.43 7.09 16.11
CA CYS A 371 -4.01 6.98 14.71
C CYS A 371 -4.85 7.90 13.81
N HIS A 372 -4.25 8.99 13.32
CA HIS A 372 -4.94 10.03 12.57
C HIS A 372 -4.49 10.14 11.12
N SER A 373 -5.46 10.29 10.22
CA SER A 373 -5.23 10.67 8.82
C SER A 373 -4.27 9.75 8.06
N ALA A 374 -4.16 8.48 8.46
CA ALA A 374 -3.37 7.49 7.73
C ALA A 374 -3.83 7.38 6.26
N GLN A 375 -2.86 7.30 5.35
CA GLN A 375 -3.11 7.05 3.93
C GLN A 375 -2.63 5.63 3.60
N ILE A 376 -3.57 4.72 3.33
CA ILE A 376 -3.29 3.31 3.05
C ILE A 376 -3.74 3.02 1.62
N VAL A 377 -2.80 2.77 0.72
CA VAL A 377 -3.05 2.69 -0.72
C VAL A 377 -2.58 1.35 -1.27
N ASN A 378 -3.46 0.63 -1.94
CA ASN A 378 -3.19 -0.68 -2.54
C ASN A 378 -2.54 -1.66 -1.56
N CYS A 379 -2.97 -1.61 -0.30
CA CYS A 379 -2.51 -2.52 0.75
C CYS A 379 -3.49 -3.68 0.90
N GLY A 380 -2.99 -4.82 1.32
CA GLY A 380 -3.79 -6.03 1.36
C GLY A 380 -3.59 -6.88 2.59
N LEU A 381 -4.42 -7.91 2.66
CA LEU A 381 -4.37 -8.92 3.70
C LEU A 381 -4.93 -10.26 3.18
N ASP A 382 -4.44 -11.36 3.72
CA ASP A 382 -5.00 -12.68 3.47
C ASP A 382 -5.07 -13.52 4.76
N GLY A 383 -6.13 -14.28 4.86
CA GLY A 383 -6.36 -15.22 5.96
C GLY A 383 -6.18 -16.67 5.50
N ILE A 384 -5.63 -17.51 6.36
CA ILE A 384 -5.33 -18.90 6.04
C ILE A 384 -6.48 -19.83 6.41
N VAL A 385 -7.10 -19.62 7.56
CA VAL A 385 -8.12 -20.50 8.15
C VAL A 385 -9.34 -19.70 8.52
N VAL A 386 -10.53 -20.28 8.30
CA VAL A 386 -11.79 -19.69 8.79
C VAL A 386 -11.81 -19.75 10.30
N ASP A 387 -11.50 -18.64 10.94
CA ASP A 387 -11.41 -18.51 12.39
C ASP A 387 -12.10 -17.20 12.82
N PRO A 388 -13.24 -17.27 13.54
CA PRO A 388 -13.97 -16.07 13.95
C PRO A 388 -13.18 -15.14 14.88
N ALA A 389 -12.09 -15.62 15.49
CA ALA A 389 -11.24 -14.81 16.34
C ALA A 389 -10.27 -13.91 15.56
N THR A 390 -10.06 -14.20 14.26
CA THR A 390 -9.17 -13.36 13.44
C THR A 390 -9.91 -12.15 12.88
N ILE A 391 -9.16 -11.06 12.71
CA ILE A 391 -9.66 -9.79 12.18
C ILE A 391 -8.73 -9.32 11.07
N GLY A 392 -9.29 -9.04 9.89
CA GLY A 392 -8.50 -8.50 8.78
C GLY A 392 -8.01 -7.09 9.08
N VAL A 393 -8.93 -6.16 9.28
CA VAL A 393 -8.64 -4.78 9.68
C VAL A 393 -9.41 -4.46 10.94
N GLN A 394 -8.72 -3.92 11.93
CA GLN A 394 -9.28 -3.45 13.18
C GLN A 394 -8.99 -1.96 13.33
N ILE A 395 -10.00 -1.16 13.67
CA ILE A 395 -9.88 0.26 13.93
C ILE A 395 -10.48 0.53 15.31
N THR A 396 -9.67 1.05 16.25
CA THR A 396 -10.10 1.18 17.65
C THR A 396 -9.67 2.53 18.28
N GLY A 397 -10.16 2.78 19.47
CA GLY A 397 -9.80 3.93 20.30
C GLY A 397 -10.23 5.26 19.69
N LEU A 398 -9.33 6.18 19.54
CA LEU A 398 -9.57 7.50 18.92
C LEU A 398 -9.11 7.57 17.43
N ALA A 399 -8.84 6.42 16.80
CA ALA A 399 -8.36 6.37 15.42
C ALA A 399 -9.38 6.95 14.44
N ASN A 400 -9.04 8.04 13.72
CA ASN A 400 -9.98 8.75 12.88
C ASN A 400 -9.35 9.35 11.61
N ARG A 401 -10.20 9.77 10.68
CA ARG A 401 -9.83 10.37 9.37
C ARG A 401 -8.90 9.51 8.53
N ASN A 402 -8.74 8.23 8.89
CA ASN A 402 -7.92 7.30 8.14
C ASN A 402 -8.59 6.95 6.81
N LYS A 403 -7.79 6.78 5.77
CA LYS A 403 -8.25 6.54 4.41
C LYS A 403 -7.55 5.32 3.83
N TRP A 404 -8.35 4.34 3.46
CA TRP A 404 -7.87 3.15 2.77
C TRP A 404 -8.39 3.12 1.34
N TYR A 405 -7.51 2.99 0.36
CA TYR A 405 -7.84 3.00 -1.05
C TYR A 405 -7.33 1.74 -1.75
N GLY A 406 -8.25 0.87 -2.17
CA GLY A 406 -7.94 -0.33 -2.93
C GLY A 406 -7.14 -1.37 -2.15
N GLY A 407 -6.71 -2.41 -2.88
CA GLY A 407 -5.96 -3.53 -2.33
C GLY A 407 -6.77 -4.82 -2.27
N PHE A 408 -6.08 -5.91 -1.97
CA PHE A 408 -6.66 -7.25 -1.93
C PHE A 408 -6.95 -7.66 -0.48
N TRP A 409 -8.23 -7.90 -0.16
CA TRP A 409 -8.66 -8.40 1.14
C TRP A 409 -9.26 -9.80 1.00
N SER A 410 -8.67 -10.77 1.68
CA SER A 410 -9.13 -12.16 1.72
C SER A 410 -9.14 -12.67 3.17
N SER A 411 -9.74 -11.90 4.07
CA SER A 411 -9.88 -12.34 5.46
C SER A 411 -10.75 -13.60 5.56
N LYS A 412 -10.29 -14.57 6.33
CA LYS A 412 -11.05 -15.79 6.69
C LYS A 412 -11.77 -15.67 8.03
N GLY A 413 -11.50 -14.62 8.79
CA GLY A 413 -12.23 -14.24 9.99
C GLY A 413 -13.23 -13.11 9.74
N ARG A 414 -13.28 -12.16 10.66
CA ARG A 414 -14.00 -10.89 10.45
C ARG A 414 -13.13 -9.98 9.58
N ALA A 415 -13.69 -9.48 8.47
CA ALA A 415 -12.87 -8.69 7.56
C ALA A 415 -12.55 -7.31 8.12
N LEU A 416 -13.53 -6.64 8.74
CA LEU A 416 -13.39 -5.30 9.30
C LEU A 416 -14.12 -5.20 10.64
N VAL A 417 -13.44 -4.71 11.65
CA VAL A 417 -14.02 -4.38 12.96
C VAL A 417 -13.68 -2.93 13.30
N VAL A 418 -14.69 -2.14 13.59
CA VAL A 418 -14.54 -0.72 13.93
C VAL A 418 -15.16 -0.48 15.30
N ASN A 419 -14.36 0.04 16.22
CA ASN A 419 -14.73 0.41 17.58
C ASN A 419 -14.02 1.71 17.95
N VAL A 420 -14.51 2.83 17.46
CA VAL A 420 -13.86 4.12 17.51
C VAL A 420 -14.72 5.10 18.29
N GLN A 421 -14.15 5.74 19.30
CA GLN A 421 -14.84 6.75 20.13
C GLN A 421 -14.76 8.18 19.54
N ALA A 422 -14.18 8.33 18.34
CA ALA A 422 -14.03 9.63 17.70
C ALA A 422 -15.20 9.92 16.74
N SER A 423 -15.65 11.17 16.71
CA SER A 423 -16.75 11.61 15.85
C SER A 423 -16.39 11.69 14.35
N ASP A 424 -15.10 11.77 14.01
CA ASP A 424 -14.64 11.86 12.64
C ASP A 424 -14.54 10.49 11.98
N GLN A 425 -15.03 10.40 10.76
CA GLN A 425 -15.19 9.12 10.06
C GLN A 425 -13.90 8.63 9.41
N ASN A 426 -13.68 7.33 9.53
CA ASN A 426 -12.71 6.60 8.68
C ASN A 426 -13.34 6.26 7.33
N THR A 427 -12.54 6.22 6.27
CA THR A 427 -12.99 5.92 4.91
C THR A 427 -12.26 4.72 4.34
N ILE A 428 -13.02 3.76 3.80
CA ILE A 428 -12.47 2.60 3.08
C ILE A 428 -13.09 2.58 1.68
N ALA A 429 -12.27 2.55 0.66
CA ALA A 429 -12.72 2.66 -0.72
C ALA A 429 -12.08 1.60 -1.63
N GLY A 430 -12.90 1.04 -2.54
CA GLY A 430 -12.43 0.16 -3.62
C GLY A 430 -11.85 -1.18 -3.15
N VAL A 431 -12.32 -1.73 -2.04
CA VAL A 431 -11.91 -3.04 -1.53
C VAL A 431 -13.05 -4.05 -1.57
N MET A 432 -12.69 -5.32 -1.62
CA MET A 432 -13.64 -6.42 -1.41
C MET A 432 -13.64 -6.81 0.07
N LEU A 433 -14.80 -6.76 0.72
CA LEU A 433 -15.00 -7.23 2.08
C LEU A 433 -15.52 -8.67 2.02
N PRO A 434 -14.70 -9.69 2.26
CA PRO A 434 -15.09 -11.09 2.14
C PRO A 434 -16.03 -11.52 3.27
N ALA A 435 -16.76 -12.60 3.03
CA ALA A 435 -17.67 -13.18 4.03
C ALA A 435 -16.91 -13.81 5.22
N GLY A 436 -15.70 -14.33 4.99
CA GLY A 436 -14.87 -14.93 6.03
C GLY A 436 -15.62 -15.92 6.92
N SER A 437 -15.70 -15.62 8.21
CA SER A 437 -16.47 -16.35 9.22
C SER A 437 -17.96 -15.94 9.26
N GLY A 438 -18.47 -15.28 8.23
CA GLY A 438 -19.85 -14.79 8.12
C GLY A 438 -20.03 -13.29 8.33
N ARG A 439 -19.09 -12.61 9.00
CA ARG A 439 -19.12 -11.15 9.20
C ARG A 439 -18.07 -10.45 8.37
N SER A 440 -18.50 -9.65 7.39
CA SER A 440 -17.62 -8.78 6.61
C SER A 440 -17.28 -7.50 7.36
N LEU A 441 -18.25 -6.94 8.08
CA LEU A 441 -18.09 -5.73 8.87
C LEU A 441 -18.79 -5.88 10.21
N GLU A 442 -18.13 -5.47 11.27
CA GLU A 442 -18.73 -5.25 12.58
C GLU A 442 -18.40 -3.81 13.02
N LEU A 443 -19.40 -2.95 13.01
CA LEU A 443 -19.31 -1.58 13.49
C LEU A 443 -19.82 -1.53 14.92
N GLN A 444 -18.90 -1.47 15.88
CA GLN A 444 -19.19 -1.50 17.31
C GLN A 444 -19.43 -0.09 17.87
N ASP A 445 -18.61 0.87 17.46
CA ASP A 445 -18.69 2.27 17.86
C ASP A 445 -18.14 3.19 16.77
N GLY A 446 -18.54 4.46 16.74
CA GLY A 446 -18.08 5.50 15.83
C GLY A 446 -18.69 5.43 14.43
N GLY A 447 -18.07 6.18 13.51
CA GLY A 447 -18.52 6.36 12.14
C GLY A 447 -17.58 5.74 11.09
N LEU A 448 -18.16 5.21 10.00
CA LEU A 448 -17.42 4.64 8.89
C LEU A 448 -18.04 5.00 7.55
N VAL A 449 -17.22 5.29 6.55
CA VAL A 449 -17.60 5.46 5.15
C VAL A 449 -17.01 4.34 4.30
N LEU A 450 -17.85 3.60 3.58
CA LEU A 450 -17.45 2.63 2.56
C LEU A 450 -17.79 3.18 1.18
N MET A 451 -16.82 3.20 0.26
CA MET A 451 -17.01 3.76 -1.09
C MET A 451 -16.53 2.76 -2.16
N GLY A 452 -17.40 2.41 -3.10
CA GLY A 452 -17.03 1.54 -4.22
C GLY A 452 -16.49 0.17 -3.80
N CYS A 453 -16.98 -0.37 -2.68
CA CYS A 453 -16.54 -1.65 -2.13
C CYS A 453 -17.47 -2.78 -2.57
N ASP A 454 -16.96 -4.00 -2.65
CA ASP A 454 -17.75 -5.22 -2.83
C ASP A 454 -17.91 -5.92 -1.48
N ILE A 455 -19.14 -6.10 -1.00
CA ILE A 455 -19.43 -6.68 0.32
C ILE A 455 -20.13 -8.03 0.17
N TYR A 456 -19.52 -9.10 0.71
CA TYR A 456 -19.99 -10.47 0.51
C TYR A 456 -20.60 -11.14 1.74
N GLY A 457 -20.47 -10.61 2.92
CA GLY A 457 -20.96 -11.20 4.16
C GLY A 457 -21.85 -10.26 4.95
N THR A 458 -22.05 -10.57 6.22
CA THR A 458 -22.90 -9.78 7.08
C THR A 458 -22.22 -8.48 7.52
N VAL A 459 -22.90 -7.38 7.33
CA VAL A 459 -22.63 -6.09 7.95
C VAL A 459 -23.44 -6.02 9.25
N HIS A 460 -22.75 -5.95 10.38
CA HIS A 460 -23.35 -5.94 11.71
C HIS A 460 -23.06 -4.62 12.43
N LEU A 461 -24.12 -3.95 12.93
CA LEU A 461 -24.04 -2.69 13.64
C LEU A 461 -24.44 -2.89 15.10
N LEU A 462 -23.63 -2.37 16.03
CA LEU A 462 -24.00 -2.31 17.45
C LEU A 462 -24.70 -0.98 17.78
N ASP A 463 -25.31 -0.95 18.94
CA ASP A 463 -26.08 0.22 19.38
C ASP A 463 -25.23 1.47 19.65
N ASN A 464 -23.95 1.30 19.89
CA ASN A 464 -23.00 2.41 20.06
C ASN A 464 -22.48 3.00 18.73
N ALA A 465 -22.64 2.29 17.59
CA ALA A 465 -22.25 2.84 16.29
C ALA A 465 -22.87 4.22 16.05
N ASP A 466 -22.14 5.16 15.49
CA ASP A 466 -22.66 6.50 15.16
C ASP A 466 -23.31 6.54 13.79
N SER A 467 -22.56 6.15 12.76
CA SER A 467 -23.08 6.11 11.39
C SER A 467 -22.28 5.18 10.49
N LEU A 468 -22.94 4.47 9.60
CA LEU A 468 -22.33 3.74 8.50
C LEU A 468 -22.84 4.29 7.18
N GLN A 469 -21.96 4.88 6.40
CA GLN A 469 -22.28 5.38 5.06
C GLN A 469 -21.71 4.42 4.01
N ILE A 470 -22.55 3.89 3.13
CA ILE A 470 -22.18 2.98 2.04
C ILE A 470 -22.53 3.67 0.72
N VAL A 471 -21.52 3.97 -0.08
CA VAL A 471 -21.65 4.77 -1.31
C VAL A 471 -21.08 4.04 -2.50
N GLY A 472 -21.87 3.80 -3.53
CA GLY A 472 -21.40 3.19 -4.79
C GLY A 472 -20.87 1.76 -4.66
N CYS A 473 -21.30 1.01 -3.63
CA CYS A 473 -20.81 -0.35 -3.34
C CYS A 473 -21.64 -1.44 -4.04
N ASP A 474 -21.03 -2.61 -4.29
CA ASP A 474 -21.78 -3.82 -4.65
C ASP A 474 -22.13 -4.59 -3.36
N LEU A 475 -23.41 -4.62 -3.04
CA LEU A 475 -23.98 -5.28 -1.87
C LEU A 475 -24.75 -6.55 -2.23
N LYS A 476 -24.59 -7.06 -3.45
CA LYS A 476 -25.38 -8.19 -3.97
C LYS A 476 -25.38 -9.39 -3.04
N ASN A 477 -24.31 -9.64 -2.34
CA ASN A 477 -24.14 -10.77 -1.43
C ASN A 477 -24.07 -10.35 0.05
N ALA A 478 -24.37 -9.08 0.35
CA ALA A 478 -24.33 -8.56 1.71
C ALA A 478 -25.62 -8.86 2.48
N GLY A 479 -25.47 -9.16 3.78
CA GLY A 479 -26.56 -9.15 4.76
C GLY A 479 -26.38 -8.01 5.74
N PHE A 480 -27.48 -7.54 6.34
CA PHE A 480 -27.43 -6.46 7.33
C PHE A 480 -28.10 -6.94 8.61
N THR A 481 -27.40 -6.78 9.74
CA THR A 481 -27.93 -7.10 11.07
C THR A 481 -27.57 -5.97 12.04
N GLY A 482 -28.39 -5.77 13.05
CA GLY A 482 -28.11 -4.84 14.15
C GLY A 482 -28.27 -5.54 15.49
N GLU A 483 -27.57 -5.08 16.51
CA GLU A 483 -27.77 -5.49 17.90
C GLU A 483 -29.21 -5.20 18.34
N SER A 484 -29.68 -4.01 17.98
CA SER A 484 -31.07 -3.63 18.09
C SER A 484 -31.60 -3.05 16.78
N ALA A 485 -32.88 -2.78 16.76
CA ALA A 485 -33.47 -2.06 15.66
C ALA A 485 -32.97 -0.61 15.55
N GLY A 486 -32.53 0.01 16.64
CA GLY A 486 -31.90 1.34 16.65
C GLY A 486 -30.55 1.38 15.92
N ALA A 487 -29.77 0.33 16.04
CA ALA A 487 -28.48 0.23 15.36
C ALA A 487 -28.61 0.35 13.82
N LEU A 488 -29.58 -0.29 13.23
CA LEU A 488 -29.79 -0.24 11.77
C LEU A 488 -30.28 1.12 11.24
N GLN A 489 -30.79 2.02 12.10
CA GLN A 489 -31.15 3.38 11.69
C GLN A 489 -29.95 4.26 11.31
N LYS A 490 -28.77 3.87 11.75
CA LYS A 490 -27.52 4.57 11.53
C LYS A 490 -26.89 4.22 10.17
N LEU A 491 -27.48 3.26 9.45
CA LEU A 491 -27.06 2.83 8.13
C LEU A 491 -27.61 3.77 7.05
N GLN A 492 -26.72 4.32 6.24
CA GLN A 492 -27.02 5.12 5.06
C GLN A 492 -26.43 4.45 3.83
N VAL A 493 -27.28 4.11 2.86
CA VAL A 493 -26.84 3.48 1.60
C VAL A 493 -27.25 4.33 0.42
N SER A 494 -26.29 4.69 -0.43
CA SER A 494 -26.53 5.50 -1.62
C SER A 494 -25.80 4.95 -2.83
N SER A 495 -26.40 5.08 -4.01
CA SER A 495 -25.80 4.68 -5.30
C SER A 495 -25.21 3.26 -5.35
N SER A 496 -25.66 2.37 -4.47
CA SER A 496 -25.11 1.02 -4.30
C SER A 496 -26.03 -0.03 -4.92
N ARG A 497 -25.41 -1.12 -5.40
CA ARG A 497 -26.17 -2.26 -5.92
C ARG A 497 -26.61 -3.14 -4.75
N MET A 498 -27.91 -3.18 -4.49
CA MET A 498 -28.48 -3.97 -3.40
C MET A 498 -28.65 -5.44 -3.77
N PRO A 499 -28.60 -6.35 -2.79
CA PRO A 499 -28.95 -7.75 -2.99
C PRO A 499 -30.41 -7.89 -3.48
N SER A 500 -30.65 -8.90 -4.31
CA SER A 500 -32.01 -9.19 -4.82
C SER A 500 -32.98 -9.65 -3.73
N SER A 501 -32.50 -9.90 -2.52
CA SER A 501 -33.26 -10.45 -1.38
C SER A 501 -33.02 -9.71 -0.06
N VAL A 502 -32.46 -8.51 -0.05
CA VAL A 502 -32.31 -7.74 1.21
C VAL A 502 -33.60 -7.02 1.52
N GLY A 503 -34.23 -7.49 2.60
CA GLY A 503 -35.12 -6.72 3.38
C GLY A 503 -34.35 -5.99 4.47
N ILE A 504 -34.30 -4.68 4.40
CA ILE A 504 -34.12 -3.89 5.61
C ILE A 504 -35.53 -3.77 6.19
N ASN A 505 -35.87 -4.67 7.08
CA ASN A 505 -37.19 -4.67 7.71
C ASN A 505 -37.11 -3.83 8.97
N ARG A 506 -37.92 -2.77 9.02
CA ARG A 506 -38.09 -2.05 10.24
C ARG A 506 -39.35 -1.18 10.38
N SER A 507 -40.03 -1.38 11.45
CA SER A 507 -41.01 -0.46 12.01
C SER A 507 -40.75 -0.31 13.51
N ILE A 508 -40.41 0.86 13.97
CA ILE A 508 -40.56 1.28 15.37
C ILE A 508 -40.96 2.73 15.40
N GLY A 509 -42.12 3.04 15.95
CA GLY A 509 -42.53 4.34 16.35
C GLY A 509 -42.63 5.40 15.22
N GLY A 510 -43.14 5.02 14.06
CA GLY A 510 -43.51 5.94 12.99
C GLY A 510 -42.31 6.51 12.18
N GLN A 511 -41.20 5.75 12.06
CA GLN A 511 -40.03 6.18 11.31
C GLN A 511 -39.67 5.28 10.14
N ALA A 512 -38.86 5.81 9.21
CA ALA A 512 -38.56 5.25 7.90
C ALA A 512 -38.40 3.72 7.84
N GLU A 513 -39.12 3.13 6.92
CA GLU A 513 -39.12 1.70 6.67
C GLU A 513 -38.56 1.43 5.26
N LEU A 514 -37.48 0.67 5.15
CA LEU A 514 -37.07 0.09 3.89
C LEU A 514 -37.49 -1.38 3.90
N ALA A 515 -38.49 -1.75 3.13
CA ALA A 515 -39.03 -3.09 3.14
C ALA A 515 -38.49 -3.97 2.02
N ALA A 516 -38.30 -5.23 2.34
CA ALA A 516 -37.70 -6.25 1.54
C ALA A 516 -38.52 -6.80 0.38
N ILE A 517 -37.78 -7.47 -0.49
CA ILE A 517 -38.31 -8.31 -1.56
C ILE A 517 -38.32 -9.77 -1.07
N SER A 518 -39.45 -10.45 -1.08
CA SER A 518 -39.52 -11.86 -0.72
C SER A 518 -39.03 -12.77 -1.86
N ALA A 519 -38.41 -13.90 -1.50
CA ALA A 519 -37.92 -14.91 -2.46
C ALA A 519 -39.06 -15.61 -3.26
N ALA A 520 -40.34 -15.32 -2.96
CA ALA A 520 -41.50 -15.92 -3.63
C ALA A 520 -42.10 -15.04 -4.74
N GLY A 521 -41.37 -13.99 -5.18
CA GLY A 521 -41.81 -13.15 -6.32
C GLY A 521 -42.81 -12.05 -5.98
N ALA A 522 -43.17 -11.86 -4.72
CA ALA A 522 -43.97 -10.73 -4.29
C ALA A 522 -43.06 -9.61 -3.82
N ILE A 523 -42.99 -8.53 -4.58
CA ILE A 523 -42.16 -7.38 -4.25
C ILE A 523 -43.05 -6.34 -3.59
N GLU A 524 -42.85 -6.13 -2.29
CA GLU A 524 -43.33 -4.93 -1.62
C GLU A 524 -42.12 -4.09 -1.24
N THR A 525 -41.94 -2.95 -1.87
CA THR A 525 -40.95 -1.97 -1.46
C THR A 525 -41.69 -0.86 -0.73
N ARG A 526 -41.42 -0.69 0.55
CA ARG A 526 -41.93 0.45 1.31
C ARG A 526 -40.77 1.35 1.65
N LEU A 527 -40.85 2.57 1.17
CA LEU A 527 -39.99 3.66 1.67
C LEU A 527 -40.89 4.58 2.44
N SER A 528 -40.86 4.54 3.75
CA SER A 528 -41.64 5.48 4.56
C SER A 528 -40.74 6.42 5.32
N ALA A 529 -40.90 7.69 5.11
CA ALA A 529 -40.28 8.74 5.90
C ALA A 529 -41.25 9.28 6.94
N ARG A 530 -40.76 9.89 7.95
CA ARG A 530 -41.44 10.36 9.16
C ARG A 530 -42.49 11.43 8.89
N SER A 531 -43.31 11.71 9.92
CA SER A 531 -44.57 12.43 10.05
C SER A 531 -44.72 13.82 9.39
N ASP A 532 -43.74 14.31 8.73
CA ASP A 532 -43.74 15.63 8.06
C ASP A 532 -43.52 15.57 6.54
N GLY A 533 -43.41 14.38 5.98
CA GLY A 533 -43.34 14.15 4.55
C GLY A 533 -43.18 12.68 4.24
N ILE A 534 -44.08 12.10 3.55
CA ILE A 534 -44.09 10.66 3.28
C ILE A 534 -43.70 10.41 1.83
N VAL A 535 -42.66 9.60 1.61
CA VAL A 535 -42.45 8.97 0.31
C VAL A 535 -42.68 7.47 0.51
N ALA A 536 -43.83 6.95 0.09
CA ALA A 536 -44.04 5.51 0.09
C ALA A 536 -44.05 5.00 -1.34
N VAL A 537 -43.10 4.11 -1.66
CA VAL A 537 -43.07 3.40 -2.92
C VAL A 537 -43.65 2.01 -2.67
N HIS A 538 -44.87 1.76 -3.12
CA HIS A 538 -45.44 0.41 -3.09
C HIS A 538 -45.34 -0.22 -4.47
N ARG A 539 -44.72 -1.38 -4.55
CA ARG A 539 -44.85 -2.25 -5.72
C ARG A 539 -45.66 -3.48 -5.34
N ARG A 540 -46.84 -3.62 -5.88
CA ARG A 540 -47.68 -4.79 -5.70
C ARG A 540 -47.46 -5.77 -6.86
N SER A 541 -47.13 -6.99 -6.55
CA SER A 541 -46.93 -8.04 -7.55
C SER A 541 -48.29 -8.58 -7.95
N SER A 542 -49.01 -7.97 -8.81
CA SER A 542 -49.95 -8.61 -9.74
C SER A 542 -50.56 -7.54 -10.66
N SER A 543 -50.23 -7.57 -11.87
CA SER A 543 -50.99 -7.13 -13.07
C SER A 543 -51.36 -5.67 -13.27
N ALA A 544 -51.01 -4.72 -12.46
CA ALA A 544 -51.27 -3.31 -12.79
C ALA A 544 -50.23 -2.40 -12.15
N GLY A 545 -49.46 -1.76 -12.97
CA GLY A 545 -48.62 -0.57 -12.77
C GLY A 545 -47.96 -0.29 -11.40
N ALA A 546 -46.71 0.13 -11.42
CA ALA A 546 -46.06 0.70 -10.25
C ALA A 546 -46.74 2.06 -9.91
N MET A 547 -47.08 2.29 -8.64
CA MET A 547 -47.65 3.55 -8.20
C MET A 547 -46.81 4.16 -7.09
N LEU A 548 -46.33 5.38 -7.31
CA LEU A 548 -45.74 6.23 -6.28
C LEU A 548 -46.85 7.07 -5.67
N ARG A 549 -47.06 6.97 -4.36
CA ARG A 549 -47.98 7.88 -3.64
C ARG A 549 -47.16 8.81 -2.76
N LEU A 550 -47.37 10.09 -2.95
CA LEU A 550 -46.86 11.15 -2.09
C LEU A 550 -48.00 11.54 -1.15
N HIS A 551 -47.77 11.40 0.17
CA HIS A 551 -48.76 11.75 1.19
C HIS A 551 -48.27 12.98 1.97
N GLY A 552 -49.08 13.99 2.13
CA GLY A 552 -48.85 15.09 3.06
C GLY A 552 -49.37 14.78 4.47
N SER A 553 -48.99 15.55 5.47
CA SER A 553 -49.49 15.43 6.85
C SER A 553 -51.02 15.63 6.88
N GLY A 554 -51.76 14.53 7.01
CA GLY A 554 -53.23 14.65 7.11
C GLY A 554 -54.03 13.63 6.30
N ASP A 555 -53.44 12.52 5.91
CA ASP A 555 -54.08 11.31 5.34
C ASP A 555 -54.87 11.48 4.02
N THR A 556 -54.81 12.64 3.38
CA THR A 556 -55.33 12.85 2.03
C THR A 556 -54.22 12.77 1.00
N ALA A 557 -54.35 11.91 0.00
CA ALA A 557 -53.38 11.76 -1.07
C ALA A 557 -53.17 13.09 -1.83
N ALA A 558 -52.01 13.71 -1.70
CA ALA A 558 -51.74 15.00 -2.27
C ALA A 558 -51.26 14.93 -3.73
N ALA A 559 -50.65 13.85 -4.15
CA ALA A 559 -50.27 13.60 -5.54
C ALA A 559 -50.10 12.13 -5.83
N ALA A 560 -50.41 11.69 -7.02
CA ALA A 560 -50.16 10.33 -7.49
C ALA A 560 -49.39 10.36 -8.79
N VAL A 561 -48.34 9.50 -8.88
CA VAL A 561 -47.74 9.15 -10.14
C VAL A 561 -48.35 7.84 -10.57
N SER A 562 -49.08 7.83 -11.63
CA SER A 562 -49.65 6.62 -12.20
C SER A 562 -49.00 6.26 -13.52
N VAL A 563 -48.85 4.99 -13.77
CA VAL A 563 -48.40 4.47 -15.08
C VAL A 563 -49.64 3.82 -15.72
N ALA A 564 -50.08 4.37 -16.83
CA ALA A 564 -51.11 3.78 -17.66
C ALA A 564 -50.48 3.39 -19.00
N GLY A 565 -50.38 2.11 -19.29
CA GLY A 565 -49.69 1.65 -20.48
C GLY A 565 -48.18 1.90 -20.45
N THR A 566 -47.67 2.65 -21.41
CA THR A 566 -46.24 3.04 -21.54
C THR A 566 -45.95 4.45 -21.02
N ASP A 567 -46.97 5.20 -20.56
CA ASP A 567 -46.80 6.61 -20.22
C ASP A 567 -46.88 6.85 -18.71
N VAL A 568 -45.99 7.70 -18.21
CA VAL A 568 -45.94 8.15 -16.81
C VAL A 568 -46.58 9.56 -16.78
N PHE A 569 -47.73 9.68 -16.07
CA PHE A 569 -48.38 10.96 -15.87
C PHE A 569 -48.04 11.50 -14.48
N LEU A 570 -47.51 12.72 -14.44
CA LEU A 570 -47.43 13.54 -13.24
C LEU A 570 -48.62 14.50 -13.25
N GLY A 571 -49.63 14.17 -12.51
CA GLY A 571 -50.83 14.98 -12.50
C GLY A 571 -51.43 15.13 -11.11
N GLY A 572 -51.91 16.29 -10.78
CA GLY A 572 -52.64 16.68 -9.57
C GLY A 572 -52.70 18.18 -9.47
N ASP A 573 -53.80 18.68 -8.92
CA ASP A 573 -54.14 20.10 -8.81
C ASP A 573 -53.31 20.86 -7.75
N GLN A 574 -52.16 20.34 -7.39
CA GLN A 574 -51.27 20.92 -6.38
C GLN A 574 -49.94 21.30 -7.01
N THR A 575 -49.49 22.50 -6.74
CA THR A 575 -48.11 22.92 -6.98
C THR A 575 -47.15 21.95 -6.32
N LEU A 576 -46.33 21.28 -7.13
CA LEU A 576 -45.27 20.42 -6.61
C LEU A 576 -44.40 21.23 -5.65
N ASN A 577 -44.10 20.65 -4.48
CA ASN A 577 -43.14 21.25 -3.56
C ASN A 577 -41.85 21.55 -4.32
N PRO A 578 -41.35 22.79 -4.32
CA PRO A 578 -40.16 23.19 -5.10
C PRO A 578 -38.86 22.44 -4.69
N ASN A 579 -38.91 21.71 -3.59
CA ASN A 579 -37.77 20.87 -3.12
C ASN A 579 -37.92 19.39 -3.46
N ALA A 580 -38.88 18.98 -4.30
CA ALA A 580 -39.01 17.57 -4.70
C ALA A 580 -38.02 17.17 -5.77
N ALA A 581 -37.26 16.12 -5.53
CA ALA A 581 -36.36 15.49 -6.50
C ALA A 581 -37.09 14.37 -7.25
N PHE A 582 -36.97 14.34 -8.57
CA PHE A 582 -37.47 13.25 -9.41
C PHE A 582 -36.34 12.24 -9.66
N ASN A 583 -36.52 11.04 -9.18
CA ASN A 583 -35.63 9.92 -9.49
C ASN A 583 -36.35 8.90 -10.37
N PHE A 584 -35.77 8.62 -11.53
CA PHE A 584 -36.26 7.59 -12.44
C PHE A 584 -35.35 6.36 -12.35
N GLY A 585 -35.90 5.23 -11.92
CA GLY A 585 -35.16 3.96 -11.87
C GLY A 585 -36.12 2.79 -11.65
N GLY A 586 -35.85 1.66 -12.25
CA GLY A 586 -36.57 0.41 -12.06
C GLY A 586 -35.69 -0.81 -12.34
N ALA A 587 -35.80 -1.83 -11.46
CA ALA A 587 -35.15 -3.11 -11.71
C ALA A 587 -35.93 -3.89 -12.78
N GLY A 588 -35.24 -4.43 -13.78
CA GLY A 588 -35.81 -5.24 -14.84
C GLY A 588 -36.07 -4.50 -16.18
N MET A 589 -35.60 -3.26 -16.30
CA MET A 589 -35.64 -2.59 -17.62
C MET A 589 -34.56 -3.15 -18.52
N THR A 590 -34.96 -3.89 -19.52
CA THR A 590 -34.07 -4.42 -20.59
C THR A 590 -33.84 -3.39 -21.72
N LEU A 591 -34.54 -2.28 -21.70
CA LEU A 591 -34.41 -1.18 -22.68
C LEU A 591 -34.06 0.12 -21.96
N PRO A 592 -33.28 1.00 -22.62
CA PRO A 592 -32.94 2.31 -22.04
C PRO A 592 -34.20 3.15 -21.79
N MET A 593 -34.25 3.82 -20.64
CA MET A 593 -35.29 4.80 -20.35
C MET A 593 -35.13 6.00 -21.27
N THR A 594 -36.17 6.35 -22.00
CA THR A 594 -36.17 7.51 -22.87
C THR A 594 -37.08 8.57 -22.27
N LEU A 595 -36.55 9.73 -21.88
CA LEU A 595 -37.33 10.94 -21.64
C LEU A 595 -37.60 11.61 -22.99
N ARG A 596 -38.80 11.37 -23.54
CA ARG A 596 -39.17 11.96 -24.83
C ARG A 596 -39.90 13.29 -24.56
N THR A 597 -39.30 14.40 -24.98
CA THR A 597 -39.94 15.68 -25.05
C THR A 597 -40.34 15.96 -26.49
N ARG A 598 -41.57 16.44 -26.71
CA ARG A 598 -42.04 16.84 -28.03
C ARG A 598 -42.35 18.32 -28.04
N ARG A 599 -41.74 19.08 -28.93
CA ARG A 599 -42.20 20.38 -29.33
C ARG A 599 -42.72 20.28 -30.76
N LEU A 600 -44.03 20.38 -30.94
CA LEU A 600 -44.68 20.45 -32.26
C LEU A 600 -44.90 21.92 -32.54
N SER A 601 -44.13 22.48 -33.48
CA SER A 601 -44.28 23.82 -33.97
C SER A 601 -44.85 23.77 -35.41
N ALA A 602 -45.86 24.60 -35.72
CA ALA A 602 -46.38 24.77 -37.04
C ALA A 602 -45.38 25.49 -37.99
N ALA A 603 -44.38 26.17 -37.41
CA ALA A 603 -43.30 26.85 -38.12
C ALA A 603 -41.97 26.59 -37.38
N PRO A 604 -41.36 25.42 -37.56
CA PRO A 604 -40.07 25.10 -36.94
C PRO A 604 -38.96 25.96 -37.56
N ALA A 605 -38.08 26.48 -36.68
CA ALA A 605 -36.94 27.30 -37.11
C ALA A 605 -35.64 26.83 -36.45
N ALA A 606 -34.51 27.16 -37.07
CA ALA A 606 -33.19 26.99 -36.44
C ALA A 606 -33.14 27.81 -35.13
N ASN A 607 -32.46 27.26 -34.13
CA ASN A 607 -32.39 27.74 -32.74
C ASN A 607 -33.66 27.58 -31.92
N ASP A 608 -34.69 26.91 -32.45
CA ASP A 608 -35.84 26.52 -31.64
C ASP A 608 -35.40 25.58 -30.50
N ARG A 609 -35.87 25.91 -29.30
CA ARG A 609 -35.59 25.05 -28.13
C ARG A 609 -36.54 23.86 -28.13
N LEU A 610 -35.99 22.68 -28.14
CA LEU A 610 -36.72 21.42 -28.19
C LEU A 610 -36.97 20.85 -26.78
N PHE A 611 -36.03 21.12 -25.86
CA PHE A 611 -36.07 20.67 -24.46
C PHE A 611 -35.29 21.65 -23.58
N ASN A 612 -35.79 21.89 -22.35
CA ASN A 612 -35.08 22.61 -21.29
C ASN A 612 -35.24 21.87 -19.95
N LEU A 613 -34.16 21.74 -19.22
CA LEU A 613 -34.11 21.46 -17.80
C LEU A 613 -33.62 22.75 -17.15
N GLU A 614 -34.46 23.43 -16.39
CA GLU A 614 -34.17 24.75 -15.79
C GLU A 614 -33.97 24.63 -14.28
N VAL A 615 -32.99 25.36 -13.76
CA VAL A 615 -32.76 25.53 -12.33
C VAL A 615 -33.19 26.96 -11.99
N ASN A 616 -34.29 27.03 -11.32
CA ASN A 616 -34.91 28.32 -10.92
C ASN A 616 -34.66 28.58 -9.43
N GLY A 617 -34.64 29.83 -9.06
CA GLY A 617 -34.50 30.30 -7.69
C GLY A 617 -34.89 31.78 -7.60
N ASN A 618 -35.07 32.29 -6.39
CA ASN A 618 -35.43 33.70 -6.20
C ASN A 618 -34.15 34.58 -6.19
N ASN A 619 -34.21 35.72 -6.86
CA ASN A 619 -33.24 36.78 -6.73
C ASN A 619 -33.43 37.59 -5.42
N SER A 620 -32.60 38.57 -5.18
CA SER A 620 -32.66 39.44 -3.98
C SER A 620 -33.96 40.27 -3.87
N SER A 621 -34.74 40.37 -4.93
CA SER A 621 -36.06 41.01 -4.97
C SER A 621 -37.22 40.02 -4.86
N ALA A 622 -36.92 38.76 -4.46
CA ALA A 622 -37.89 37.67 -4.36
C ALA A 622 -38.56 37.28 -5.70
N ALA A 623 -38.02 37.72 -6.83
CA ALA A 623 -38.52 37.34 -8.14
C ALA A 623 -37.85 36.03 -8.58
N GLU A 624 -38.66 35.07 -9.08
CA GLU A 624 -38.17 33.82 -9.62
C GLU A 624 -37.37 34.08 -10.92
N VAL A 625 -36.16 33.56 -10.96
CA VAL A 625 -35.28 33.63 -12.14
C VAL A 625 -34.59 32.29 -12.40
N THR A 626 -34.35 31.97 -13.67
CA THR A 626 -33.56 30.79 -14.05
C THR A 626 -32.08 31.07 -13.88
N PHE A 627 -31.40 30.36 -13.01
CA PHE A 627 -29.96 30.48 -12.77
C PHE A 627 -29.15 29.63 -13.73
N GLY A 628 -29.67 28.49 -14.16
CA GLY A 628 -29.00 27.60 -15.11
C GLY A 628 -30.00 26.80 -15.92
N ARG A 629 -29.54 26.35 -17.08
CA ARG A 629 -30.37 25.55 -17.99
C ARG A 629 -29.53 24.59 -18.80
N ILE A 630 -30.02 23.35 -18.96
CA ILE A 630 -29.55 22.40 -19.94
C ILE A 630 -30.69 22.19 -20.94
N GLY A 631 -30.39 22.31 -22.22
CA GLY A 631 -31.42 22.21 -23.23
C GLY A 631 -30.93 21.60 -24.55
N ALA A 632 -31.90 21.21 -25.36
CA ALA A 632 -31.68 20.84 -26.76
C ALA A 632 -32.24 21.93 -27.67
N VAL A 633 -31.46 22.28 -28.71
CA VAL A 633 -31.85 23.28 -29.71
C VAL A 633 -31.77 22.70 -31.11
N ALA A 634 -32.63 23.09 -31.98
CA ALA A 634 -32.53 22.74 -33.40
C ALA A 634 -31.42 23.57 -34.05
N GLU A 635 -30.47 22.97 -34.73
CA GLU A 635 -29.48 23.68 -35.57
C GLU A 635 -30.03 23.87 -36.98
N THR A 636 -30.68 22.85 -37.54
CA THR A 636 -31.43 22.93 -38.79
C THR A 636 -32.71 22.10 -38.70
N VAL A 637 -33.75 22.56 -39.34
CA VAL A 637 -35.10 21.96 -39.36
C VAL A 637 -35.51 21.53 -40.77
N THR A 638 -34.61 21.58 -41.74
CA THR A 638 -34.86 21.16 -43.11
C THR A 638 -35.11 19.68 -43.18
N ALA A 639 -36.24 19.27 -43.73
CA ALA A 639 -36.59 17.85 -43.88
C ALA A 639 -35.49 17.04 -44.58
N GLY A 640 -35.07 15.97 -43.95
CA GLY A 640 -33.96 15.12 -44.42
C GLY A 640 -32.55 15.63 -44.08
N ALA A 641 -32.42 16.77 -43.42
CA ALA A 641 -31.16 17.35 -42.96
C ALA A 641 -31.31 17.95 -41.53
N GLU A 642 -32.22 17.37 -40.75
CA GLU A 642 -32.44 17.81 -39.37
C GLU A 642 -31.21 17.64 -38.51
N ALA A 643 -30.87 18.66 -37.74
CA ALA A 643 -29.74 18.65 -36.80
C ALA A 643 -30.09 19.36 -35.52
N GLY A 644 -29.53 18.86 -34.43
CA GLY A 644 -29.74 19.44 -33.11
C GLY A 644 -28.50 19.49 -32.25
N ALA A 645 -28.40 20.43 -31.37
CA ALA A 645 -27.35 20.60 -30.38
C ALA A 645 -27.88 20.49 -28.95
N ILE A 646 -26.99 20.07 -28.05
CA ILE A 646 -27.19 20.18 -26.59
C ILE A 646 -26.47 21.44 -26.11
N VAL A 647 -27.16 22.24 -25.32
CA VAL A 647 -26.63 23.50 -24.78
C VAL A 647 -26.73 23.55 -23.24
N VAL A 648 -25.73 24.10 -22.59
CA VAL A 648 -25.72 24.40 -21.16
C VAL A 648 -25.54 25.91 -21.00
N GLU A 649 -26.43 26.54 -20.26
CA GLU A 649 -26.43 27.98 -20.02
C GLU A 649 -26.42 28.28 -18.52
N THR A 650 -25.72 29.33 -18.14
CA THR A 650 -25.76 29.89 -16.78
C THR A 650 -26.09 31.38 -16.83
N ARG A 651 -26.74 31.87 -15.77
CA ARG A 651 -27.02 33.30 -15.65
C ARG A 651 -25.78 34.08 -15.27
N SER A 652 -25.49 35.12 -16.02
CA SER A 652 -24.43 36.09 -15.75
C SER A 652 -24.87 37.48 -16.17
N GLY A 653 -24.69 38.48 -15.32
CA GLY A 653 -25.10 39.86 -15.60
C GLY A 653 -26.59 40.03 -15.90
N GLY A 654 -27.47 39.21 -15.29
CA GLY A 654 -28.90 39.26 -15.50
C GLY A 654 -29.43 38.48 -16.70
N ALA A 655 -28.60 37.88 -17.54
CA ALA A 655 -29.01 37.10 -18.72
C ALA A 655 -28.49 35.65 -18.66
N LEU A 656 -29.23 34.71 -19.26
CA LEU A 656 -28.75 33.37 -19.52
C LEU A 656 -27.76 33.44 -20.70
N THR A 657 -26.60 32.85 -20.46
CA THR A 657 -25.50 32.80 -21.45
C THR A 657 -25.08 31.37 -21.68
N GLU A 658 -24.94 30.97 -22.94
CA GLU A 658 -24.43 29.64 -23.31
C GLU A 658 -23.00 29.49 -22.84
N ARG A 659 -22.73 28.38 -22.13
CA ARG A 659 -21.41 28.04 -21.58
C ARG A 659 -20.81 26.82 -22.26
N MET A 660 -21.66 25.91 -22.70
CA MET A 660 -21.24 24.72 -23.42
C MET A 660 -22.27 24.40 -24.50
N ARG A 661 -21.76 23.99 -25.64
CA ARG A 661 -22.54 23.44 -26.75
C ARG A 661 -21.90 22.16 -27.27
N ILE A 662 -22.71 21.14 -27.46
CA ILE A 662 -22.37 19.95 -28.23
C ILE A 662 -23.21 20.05 -29.50
N ALA A 663 -22.56 20.37 -30.62
CA ALA A 663 -23.21 20.53 -31.92
C ALA A 663 -23.54 19.16 -32.56
N SER A 664 -24.36 19.16 -33.57
CA SER A 664 -24.79 17.95 -34.31
C SER A 664 -23.65 17.15 -34.93
N ASN A 665 -22.55 17.79 -35.26
CA ASN A 665 -21.33 17.16 -35.78
C ASN A 665 -20.41 16.59 -34.69
N GLY A 666 -20.84 16.64 -33.40
CA GLY A 666 -20.09 16.17 -32.26
C GLY A 666 -19.04 17.16 -31.72
N ALA A 667 -18.88 18.33 -32.33
CA ALA A 667 -17.98 19.34 -31.82
C ALA A 667 -18.51 19.91 -30.50
N MET A 668 -17.66 20.02 -29.48
CA MET A 668 -17.95 20.65 -28.19
C MET A 668 -17.28 22.02 -28.08
N THR A 669 -18.06 23.04 -27.84
CA THR A 669 -17.59 24.41 -27.58
C THR A 669 -17.83 24.77 -26.13
N LEU A 670 -16.82 25.34 -25.48
CA LEU A 670 -16.90 25.88 -24.11
C LEU A 670 -16.60 27.39 -24.16
N ALA A 671 -17.47 28.20 -23.54
CA ALA A 671 -17.27 29.62 -23.38
C ALA A 671 -16.47 29.93 -22.09
N GLY A 672 -15.29 29.36 -21.93
CA GLY A 672 -14.43 29.50 -20.76
C GLY A 672 -13.39 28.40 -20.67
N SER A 673 -12.68 28.34 -19.53
CA SER A 673 -11.67 27.31 -19.28
C SER A 673 -12.31 26.01 -18.81
N LEU A 674 -11.76 24.87 -19.25
CA LEU A 674 -12.09 23.54 -18.77
C LEU A 674 -11.13 23.14 -17.65
N SER A 675 -11.65 22.84 -16.45
CA SER A 675 -10.88 22.23 -15.36
C SER A 675 -11.34 20.80 -15.13
N LEU A 676 -10.43 19.86 -15.26
CA LEU A 676 -10.69 18.44 -15.05
C LEU A 676 -9.93 17.96 -13.83
N THR A 677 -10.61 17.30 -12.90
CA THR A 677 -10.01 16.66 -11.72
C THR A 677 -9.62 15.21 -12.00
N GLY A 678 -9.90 14.69 -13.17
CA GLY A 678 -9.59 13.33 -13.62
C GLY A 678 -8.83 13.31 -14.95
N SER A 679 -8.58 12.09 -15.45
CA SER A 679 -7.88 11.91 -16.73
C SER A 679 -8.81 12.18 -17.92
N MET A 680 -8.26 12.81 -18.95
CA MET A 680 -8.90 12.96 -20.24
C MET A 680 -8.18 12.06 -21.27
N THR A 681 -8.95 11.25 -22.01
CA THR A 681 -8.41 10.45 -23.11
C THR A 681 -8.63 11.19 -24.41
N LEU A 682 -7.57 11.40 -25.17
CA LEU A 682 -7.60 12.02 -26.48
C LEU A 682 -7.47 10.96 -27.56
N ALA A 683 -8.21 11.10 -28.64
CA ALA A 683 -8.26 10.13 -29.74
C ALA A 683 -7.00 10.15 -30.63
N ALA A 684 -6.27 11.26 -30.63
CA ALA A 684 -5.08 11.44 -31.46
C ALA A 684 -4.12 12.47 -30.82
N ASP A 685 -2.88 12.44 -31.27
CA ASP A 685 -1.85 13.41 -30.93
C ASP A 685 -2.17 14.80 -31.55
N PRO A 686 -1.70 15.90 -30.92
CA PRO A 686 -1.99 17.23 -31.42
C PRO A 686 -1.34 17.48 -32.78
N ALA A 687 -2.15 17.99 -33.71
CA ALA A 687 -1.68 18.41 -35.02
C ALA A 687 -1.32 19.90 -35.09
N SER A 688 -1.65 20.69 -34.06
CA SER A 688 -1.32 22.12 -33.95
C SER A 688 -1.02 22.52 -32.49
N ALA A 689 -0.36 23.66 -32.32
CA ALA A 689 0.13 24.17 -31.05
C ALA A 689 -0.97 24.46 -29.99
N MET A 690 -2.23 24.58 -30.39
CA MET A 690 -3.35 24.90 -29.50
C MET A 690 -4.23 23.69 -29.14
N GLN A 691 -3.85 22.49 -29.52
CA GLN A 691 -4.59 21.27 -29.20
C GLN A 691 -4.07 20.65 -27.91
N ALA A 692 -4.97 19.99 -27.15
CA ALA A 692 -4.59 19.20 -26.01
C ALA A 692 -3.78 17.96 -26.44
N ALA A 693 -2.75 17.61 -25.68
CA ALA A 693 -1.88 16.49 -25.96
C ALA A 693 -2.46 15.18 -25.41
N THR A 694 -2.35 14.08 -26.16
CA THR A 694 -2.63 12.74 -25.64
C THR A 694 -1.54 12.31 -24.65
N ARG A 695 -1.86 11.33 -23.79
CA ARG A 695 -0.84 10.72 -22.94
C ARG A 695 0.33 10.17 -23.76
N ASN A 696 0.05 9.53 -24.88
CA ASN A 696 1.08 8.99 -25.78
C ASN A 696 1.99 10.07 -26.35
N TYR A 697 1.41 11.25 -26.72
CA TYR A 697 2.18 12.40 -27.18
C TYR A 697 3.05 12.97 -26.05
N VAL A 698 2.50 13.09 -24.85
CA VAL A 698 3.23 13.57 -23.67
C VAL A 698 4.31 12.57 -23.26
N ASP A 699 3.98 11.29 -23.19
CA ASP A 699 4.94 10.24 -22.83
C ASP A 699 6.08 10.15 -23.86
N ASN A 700 5.80 10.29 -25.18
CA ASN A 700 6.82 10.36 -26.20
C ASN A 700 7.65 11.65 -26.10
N SER A 701 7.05 12.77 -25.70
CA SER A 701 7.78 14.03 -25.48
C SER A 701 8.62 13.96 -24.21
N PHE A 702 8.18 13.21 -23.18
CA PHE A 702 8.95 12.93 -21.99
C PHE A 702 10.02 11.86 -22.19
N THR A 703 9.79 10.85 -23.05
CA THR A 703 10.84 9.89 -23.43
C THR A 703 11.94 10.56 -24.28
N GLN A 704 11.63 11.64 -24.96
CA GLN A 704 12.65 12.49 -25.57
C GLN A 704 13.38 13.38 -24.52
N ARG A 705 12.83 13.53 -23.29
CA ARG A 705 13.48 14.16 -22.13
C ARG A 705 14.11 13.15 -21.15
N ALA A 706 13.76 11.88 -21.22
CA ALA A 706 14.57 10.80 -20.67
C ALA A 706 15.84 10.76 -21.52
N MET A 707 16.97 11.16 -20.94
CA MET A 707 18.30 11.28 -21.60
C MET A 707 18.40 10.38 -22.82
N PRO A 708 18.29 10.88 -24.04
CA PRO A 708 18.38 10.04 -25.23
C PRO A 708 19.71 9.32 -25.23
N MET A 709 19.72 8.03 -25.45
CA MET A 709 20.94 7.24 -25.51
C MET A 709 21.67 7.47 -26.83
N VAL A 710 22.97 7.71 -26.75
CA VAL A 710 23.85 7.80 -27.92
C VAL A 710 24.88 6.67 -27.81
N MET A 711 24.87 5.78 -28.79
CA MET A 711 25.84 4.67 -28.87
C MET A 711 27.12 5.15 -29.54
N LEU A 712 28.25 4.98 -28.86
CA LEU A 712 29.57 5.40 -29.34
C LEU A 712 30.42 4.15 -29.60
N SER A 713 31.00 4.05 -30.78
CA SER A 713 31.88 2.93 -31.17
C SER A 713 33.21 3.37 -31.78
N ALA A 714 33.48 4.68 -31.79
CA ALA A 714 34.68 5.28 -32.32
C ALA A 714 35.14 6.44 -31.43
N ALA A 715 36.30 7.08 -31.77
CA ALA A 715 36.79 8.28 -31.10
C ALA A 715 35.75 9.43 -31.24
N THR A 716 35.26 9.92 -30.12
CA THR A 716 34.14 10.88 -30.11
C THR A 716 34.49 12.06 -29.20
N PRO A 717 34.73 13.24 -29.76
CA PRO A 717 34.77 14.49 -28.97
C PRO A 717 33.34 14.82 -28.50
N LEU A 718 33.20 15.14 -27.23
CA LEU A 718 31.90 15.56 -26.70
C LEU A 718 31.60 17.00 -27.07
N ILE A 719 30.45 17.24 -27.65
CA ILE A 719 29.99 18.57 -28.05
C ILE A 719 28.60 18.86 -27.49
N PHE A 720 28.31 20.11 -27.14
CA PHE A 720 27.05 20.51 -26.49
C PHE A 720 25.82 20.15 -27.33
N ALA A 721 25.86 20.47 -28.62
CA ALA A 721 24.67 20.27 -29.48
C ALA A 721 24.21 18.80 -29.63
N THR A 722 25.15 17.85 -29.48
CA THR A 722 24.86 16.43 -29.75
C THR A 722 24.79 15.57 -28.49
N HIS A 723 25.56 15.94 -27.45
CA HIS A 723 25.76 15.03 -26.31
C HIS A 723 25.24 15.59 -24.97
N ASN A 724 24.83 16.86 -24.93
CA ASN A 724 24.30 17.46 -23.72
C ASN A 724 22.96 16.79 -23.29
N ALA A 725 22.78 16.57 -22.00
CA ALA A 725 21.62 15.92 -21.40
C ALA A 725 21.29 14.53 -21.99
N ARG A 726 22.33 13.76 -22.36
CA ARG A 726 22.18 12.42 -22.94
C ARG A 726 22.88 11.36 -22.10
N MET A 727 22.43 10.11 -22.25
CA MET A 727 23.17 8.94 -21.81
C MET A 727 24.03 8.44 -22.98
N LEU A 728 25.32 8.47 -22.83
CA LEU A 728 26.28 8.00 -23.81
C LEU A 728 26.69 6.57 -23.46
N VAL A 729 26.61 5.66 -24.40
CA VAL A 729 27.02 4.26 -24.21
C VAL A 729 28.28 4.03 -25.04
N ALA A 730 29.42 3.98 -24.36
CA ALA A 730 30.72 3.70 -24.97
C ALA A 730 30.89 2.19 -25.18
N ASN A 731 30.84 1.74 -26.41
CA ASN A 731 31.09 0.37 -26.84
C ASN A 731 32.60 0.11 -27.12
N PRO A 732 33.02 -1.16 -27.34
CA PRO A 732 34.37 -1.47 -27.73
C PRO A 732 34.87 -0.62 -28.91
N GLY A 733 36.05 0.00 -28.75
CA GLY A 733 36.63 0.93 -29.71
C GLY A 733 36.28 2.42 -29.50
N ALA A 734 35.31 2.74 -28.61
CA ALA A 734 35.05 4.13 -28.27
C ALA A 734 36.16 4.74 -27.43
N THR A 735 36.53 5.96 -27.76
CA THR A 735 37.35 6.88 -26.93
C THR A 735 36.62 8.21 -26.83
N LEU A 736 36.69 8.86 -25.69
CA LEU A 736 36.06 10.16 -25.45
C LEU A 736 37.09 11.21 -25.26
N SER A 737 36.82 12.43 -25.71
CA SER A 737 37.60 13.62 -25.37
C SER A 737 36.64 14.77 -25.01
N ILE A 738 37.04 15.59 -24.06
CA ILE A 738 36.27 16.72 -23.59
C ILE A 738 37.07 17.98 -23.80
N ASP A 739 36.53 18.88 -24.60
CA ASP A 739 37.10 20.19 -24.83
C ASP A 739 36.13 21.28 -24.39
N TRP A 740 36.60 22.25 -23.62
CA TRP A 740 35.78 23.36 -23.17
C TRP A 740 35.12 24.12 -24.35
N SER A 741 35.84 24.30 -25.43
CA SER A 741 35.34 25.05 -26.61
C SER A 741 34.18 24.35 -27.31
N ALA A 742 34.11 23.04 -27.19
CA ALA A 742 33.06 22.19 -27.80
C ALA A 742 31.86 21.89 -26.84
N THR A 743 32.11 21.84 -25.56
CA THR A 743 31.09 21.54 -24.54
C THR A 743 30.52 22.81 -23.90
N GLY A 744 31.34 23.76 -23.49
CA GLY A 744 30.90 25.00 -22.86
C GLY A 744 30.30 24.82 -21.45
N ASN A 745 29.83 25.92 -20.88
CA ASN A 745 29.21 25.95 -19.57
C ASN A 745 27.80 25.33 -19.59
N GLY A 746 27.52 24.51 -18.60
CA GLY A 746 26.19 23.82 -18.45
C GLY A 746 26.06 22.52 -19.25
N PHE A 747 27.12 22.04 -19.90
CA PHE A 747 27.11 20.72 -20.49
C PHE A 747 27.02 19.65 -19.42
N SER A 748 26.15 18.68 -19.61
CA SER A 748 26.01 17.53 -18.72
C SER A 748 25.62 16.27 -19.51
N CYS A 749 26.18 15.13 -19.15
CA CYS A 749 25.76 13.83 -19.71
C CYS A 749 26.07 12.71 -18.71
N MET A 750 25.48 11.56 -18.95
CA MET A 750 25.86 10.31 -18.28
C MET A 750 26.61 9.42 -19.26
N VAL A 751 27.65 8.74 -18.81
CA VAL A 751 28.44 7.82 -19.64
C VAL A 751 28.38 6.44 -19.02
N LEU A 752 27.83 5.47 -19.74
CA LEU A 752 27.93 4.04 -19.43
C LEU A 752 29.09 3.44 -20.24
N ASN A 753 30.13 3.02 -19.56
CA ASN A 753 31.29 2.40 -20.21
C ASN A 753 31.08 0.91 -20.45
N ARG A 754 30.77 0.51 -21.68
CA ARG A 754 30.68 -0.89 -22.15
C ARG A 754 31.87 -1.27 -23.06
N SER A 755 32.95 -0.48 -23.06
CA SER A 755 34.10 -0.72 -23.95
C SER A 755 34.91 -1.99 -23.63
N GLY A 756 34.73 -2.59 -22.45
CA GLY A 756 35.51 -3.71 -21.95
C GLY A 756 36.84 -3.29 -21.26
N THR A 757 37.21 -2.02 -21.31
CA THR A 757 38.37 -1.44 -20.66
C THR A 757 38.03 -0.13 -19.97
N ASP A 758 38.86 0.36 -19.10
CA ASP A 758 38.68 1.68 -18.49
C ASP A 758 38.77 2.78 -19.55
N LEU A 759 37.78 3.64 -19.58
CA LEU A 759 37.61 4.70 -20.57
C LEU A 759 38.26 6.00 -20.06
N ALA A 760 39.38 6.39 -20.63
CA ALA A 760 40.03 7.64 -20.30
C ALA A 760 39.23 8.87 -20.80
N LEU A 761 39.27 9.94 -20.04
CA LEU A 761 38.62 11.20 -20.30
C LEU A 761 39.62 12.35 -20.37
N PRO A 762 40.39 12.53 -21.48
CA PRO A 762 41.29 13.66 -21.64
C PRO A 762 40.50 14.97 -21.67
N LEU A 763 40.92 15.94 -20.87
CA LEU A 763 40.33 17.26 -20.73
C LEU A 763 41.18 18.30 -21.45
N THR A 764 40.57 19.11 -22.31
CA THR A 764 41.28 20.21 -23.04
C THR A 764 40.59 21.54 -22.76
N GLY A 765 41.38 22.57 -22.43
CA GLY A 765 40.85 23.92 -22.22
C GLY A 765 40.20 24.17 -20.85
N PHE A 766 40.31 23.24 -19.90
CA PHE A 766 39.84 23.39 -18.53
C PHE A 766 40.93 24.00 -17.63
N THR A 767 40.55 24.85 -16.69
CA THR A 767 41.46 25.52 -15.75
C THR A 767 41.68 24.72 -14.49
N ALA A 768 40.70 23.89 -14.10
CA ALA A 768 40.81 22.95 -13.01
C ALA A 768 39.76 21.85 -13.16
N ALA A 769 40.06 20.64 -12.71
CA ALA A 769 39.09 19.59 -12.45
C ALA A 769 38.69 19.72 -10.97
N ILE A 770 37.74 20.61 -10.66
CA ILE A 770 37.22 20.76 -9.30
C ILE A 770 35.97 19.94 -9.18
N GLY A 771 35.87 19.16 -8.09
CA GLY A 771 34.69 18.33 -7.79
C GLY A 771 34.79 16.91 -8.31
N ASN A 772 35.99 16.44 -8.56
CA ASN A 772 36.27 15.01 -8.63
C ASN A 772 36.88 14.59 -7.28
N PRO A 773 36.01 14.38 -6.24
CA PRO A 773 36.49 14.09 -4.89
C PRO A 773 37.29 12.79 -4.82
N ASP A 774 37.20 11.95 -5.85
CA ASP A 774 37.81 10.62 -5.91
C ASP A 774 39.05 10.62 -6.85
N GLY A 775 39.40 11.74 -7.47
CA GLY A 775 40.56 11.85 -8.39
C GLY A 775 40.40 11.05 -9.69
N PHE A 776 39.21 10.75 -10.12
CA PHE A 776 38.95 9.86 -11.29
C PHE A 776 39.33 10.57 -12.60
N THR A 777 40.17 9.93 -13.39
CA THR A 777 40.52 10.32 -14.77
C THR A 777 39.94 9.39 -15.82
N LYS A 778 39.29 8.32 -15.38
CA LYS A 778 38.75 7.27 -16.23
C LYS A 778 37.39 6.81 -15.69
N ILE A 779 36.54 6.27 -16.55
CA ILE A 779 35.33 5.55 -16.17
C ILE A 779 35.62 4.04 -16.25
N ARG A 780 35.44 3.31 -15.17
CA ARG A 780 35.69 1.85 -15.12
C ARG A 780 34.83 1.10 -16.14
N SER A 781 35.41 0.04 -16.66
CA SER A 781 34.65 -0.90 -17.51
C SER A 781 33.41 -1.41 -16.78
N GLY A 782 32.23 -1.32 -17.43
CA GLY A 782 30.92 -1.62 -16.84
C GLY A 782 30.35 -0.50 -15.95
N GLY A 783 31.08 0.56 -15.67
CA GLY A 783 30.67 1.64 -14.78
C GLY A 783 29.82 2.70 -15.47
N ILE A 784 29.02 3.41 -14.68
CA ILE A 784 28.26 4.61 -15.09
C ILE A 784 28.83 5.80 -14.35
N ALA A 785 29.10 6.88 -15.06
CA ALA A 785 29.52 8.14 -14.47
C ALA A 785 28.69 9.31 -15.04
N SER A 786 28.45 10.30 -14.20
CA SER A 786 27.86 11.60 -14.59
C SER A 786 28.97 12.61 -14.77
N LEU A 787 28.87 13.36 -15.86
CA LEU A 787 29.85 14.40 -16.24
C LEU A 787 29.11 15.72 -16.34
N ILE A 788 29.64 16.73 -15.66
CA ILE A 788 29.10 18.10 -15.67
C ILE A 788 30.22 19.08 -15.91
N VAL A 789 29.99 20.03 -16.81
CA VAL A 789 30.92 21.12 -17.16
C VAL A 789 30.35 22.45 -16.68
N LEU A 790 31.07 23.15 -15.86
CA LEU A 790 30.61 24.37 -15.20
C LEU A 790 31.61 25.51 -15.33
N SER A 791 31.12 26.73 -15.33
CA SER A 791 31.92 27.95 -15.16
C SER A 791 31.18 28.90 -14.21
N PRO A 792 31.56 28.96 -12.93
CA PRO A 792 30.89 29.79 -11.94
C PRO A 792 31.11 31.30 -12.14
N ASP A 793 32.11 31.69 -12.92
CA ASP A 793 32.53 33.07 -13.11
C ASP A 793 32.49 33.56 -14.59
N GLY A 794 31.58 32.97 -15.37
CA GLY A 794 31.34 33.35 -16.75
C GLY A 794 32.45 33.01 -17.76
N GLY A 795 33.28 32.03 -17.47
CA GLY A 795 34.25 31.46 -18.42
C GLY A 795 35.72 31.63 -18.05
N THR A 796 36.02 32.33 -16.96
CA THR A 796 37.41 32.48 -16.45
C THR A 796 37.88 31.19 -15.76
N THR A 797 37.01 30.62 -14.91
CA THR A 797 37.24 29.29 -14.29
C THR A 797 36.43 28.24 -15.03
N ARG A 798 37.10 27.25 -15.58
CA ARG A 798 36.51 26.20 -16.42
C ARG A 798 36.69 24.87 -15.74
N LEU A 799 35.58 24.32 -15.23
CA LEU A 799 35.56 23.15 -14.37
C LEU A 799 34.90 21.99 -15.08
N CYS A 800 35.41 20.77 -14.88
CA CYS A 800 34.77 19.53 -15.26
C CYS A 800 34.66 18.65 -14.03
N GLN A 801 33.45 18.25 -13.70
CA GLN A 801 33.13 17.33 -12.59
C GLN A 801 32.75 15.98 -13.14
N LEU A 802 33.37 14.93 -12.63
CA LEU A 802 33.03 13.54 -12.89
C LEU A 802 32.62 12.87 -11.56
N THR A 803 31.44 12.26 -11.54
CA THR A 803 30.94 11.53 -10.36
C THR A 803 30.38 10.17 -10.78
N GLY A 804 30.58 9.13 -9.96
CA GLY A 804 30.09 7.77 -10.23
C GLY A 804 31.21 6.74 -10.27
N ALA A 805 31.09 5.75 -11.15
CA ALA A 805 32.04 4.64 -11.26
C ALA A 805 33.33 5.01 -12.00
N GLY A 806 34.23 5.77 -11.34
CA GLY A 806 35.51 6.17 -11.87
C GLY A 806 36.67 5.28 -11.47
N ALA A 807 37.83 5.50 -12.12
CA ALA A 807 39.14 4.99 -11.76
C ALA A 807 40.20 6.09 -11.92
N SER A 808 41.17 6.14 -11.02
CA SER A 808 42.30 7.05 -11.03
C SER A 808 43.34 6.68 -12.09
#